data_11600402f01133423935251301469d9f
#
_entry.id   11600402f01133423935251301469d9f
#
_cell.length_a   1.000
_cell.length_b   1.000
_cell.length_c   1.000
_cell.angle_alpha   90.00
_cell.angle_beta   90.00
_cell.angle_gamma   90.00
#
_symmetry.space_group_name_H-M   'P 1'
#
loop_
_entity.id
_entity.type
_entity.pdbx_description
1 polymer ?
#
loop_
_entity_poly.entity_id
_entity_poly.type
_entity_poly.pdbx_seq_one_letter_code
_entity_poly.pdbx_strand_id
1 'polypeptide(L)'
;MPAMTIGMRRMCAAALAALTMAGALAATAAPQPPALALVPWPAQVAPEGAGLRLESGAVIAVPTGDAEAEKIATALAARVLRDRGLRLIVRSGGAGAIVFKRASDGPPDAYRLEILPTGATLSASGDAGLFYAGVSLWQLCTANATRGPVALPGLRIADAPRFAWRGLMLDVARHFSPVVDVKALIEEMAQHKLNVLHLHLSDDQGWRLEIKRYPDLTRVGAWRTPPGGQPAQYGGFYTQAQMRDLIAYAAERHITVVPELDMPGHAQAAVAAYPQFGVDIAGDGAPRAGRNRRPAVSVDWGVNPYLFNVDDRSLRFLEDVLDEVVSVFPSTFIHVGGDEALKDQWKASPAVQRRMQSLGLRSEDALQSWFIDRIGEYLASKGRRLIGWDEILEGGLPPDASVMSWRGTDGALAAARMGHDVVLAPAGSLYFDGRQSERDDEPEGRLGQLPIKRVYDFEPVAPELDAAHARHVMGLEGALWTEYVPSRQLMEHALFPRVAALAEVAWSTRDARNWEAFLPRLVLAQQRYRRQGIAAADSAFAVQVDVVGGRAAALAAGKAQVRLSNQVGFGEIRYTLDGSTPTSGSSTLPASGLLELPLPARLRANAFAQDGTPLAAPRTQSIDVANLLTRSSNALNACPDGELGLRMPLRPEASDWTPVFNVNLMDSCWIYPAARLDGIGEIVVDAARLARNYGLAHDAVKVVQHPAASPDGELEVHLGSCTGTLLASLRLPAGSATQTLALRAPLPASTGVQDLCLRFTADIHGPLHAIDAVRLVPAPQGKTQPLPLPASSLR
;
A
#
# COMPACT_ATOMS: atom_id res chain seq x y z
N MET A 1 14.38 58.04 -4.06
CA MET A 1 14.15 59.20 -4.97
C MET A 1 15.27 59.24 -5.96
N PRO A 2 15.01 59.44 -7.27
CA PRO A 2 13.71 59.61 -7.90
C PRO A 2 13.37 58.53 -8.95
N ALA A 3 12.14 58.46 -9.19
CA ALA A 3 11.30 58.10 -10.28
C ALA A 3 11.58 58.84 -11.62
N MET A 4 11.24 58.16 -12.74
CA MET A 4 10.70 58.75 -13.99
C MET A 4 10.21 57.61 -14.88
N THR A 5 9.03 57.45 -15.04
CA THR A 5 7.82 57.65 -15.87
C THR A 5 8.02 57.92 -17.38
N ILE A 6 7.12 57.21 -18.13
CA ILE A 6 6.41 57.60 -19.36
C ILE A 6 7.02 57.21 -20.72
N GLY A 7 6.14 56.52 -21.49
CA GLY A 7 6.23 56.54 -22.97
C GLY A 7 5.39 55.48 -23.68
N MET A 8 4.07 55.67 -23.70
CA MET A 8 3.06 55.00 -24.55
C MET A 8 3.11 55.57 -25.97
N ARG A 9 3.26 54.74 -27.04
CA ARG A 9 2.71 55.09 -28.34
C ARG A 9 2.22 53.82 -29.07
N ARG A 10 0.93 53.85 -29.39
CA ARG A 10 0.23 53.04 -30.37
C ARG A 10 0.67 53.41 -31.79
N MET A 11 0.78 52.41 -32.69
CA MET A 11 0.42 52.62 -34.09
C MET A 11 -0.12 51.31 -34.68
N CYS A 12 -1.34 51.41 -35.23
CA CYS A 12 -2.00 50.41 -36.05
C CYS A 12 -1.36 50.35 -37.45
N ALA A 13 -1.26 49.19 -38.05
CA ALA A 13 -1.34 49.01 -39.49
C ALA A 13 -1.92 47.64 -39.81
N ALA A 14 -3.03 47.62 -40.50
CA ALA A 14 -3.70 46.45 -41.09
C ALA A 14 -3.04 46.11 -42.44
N ALA A 15 -2.87 44.80 -42.72
CA ALA A 15 -2.81 44.34 -44.12
C ALA A 15 -3.08 42.81 -44.21
N LEU A 16 -4.12 42.54 -44.88
CA LEU A 16 -4.44 41.46 -45.82
C LEU A 16 -4.22 39.95 -45.44
N ALA A 17 -5.34 39.29 -45.46
CA ALA A 17 -5.55 37.86 -45.50
C ALA A 17 -4.93 37.18 -46.72
N ALA A 18 -4.25 36.08 -46.52
CA ALA A 18 -4.05 35.02 -47.51
C ALA A 18 -4.46 33.67 -46.85
N LEU A 19 -5.60 33.15 -47.25
CA LEU A 19 -6.03 31.80 -46.98
C LEU A 19 -5.05 30.84 -47.65
N THR A 20 -4.29 30.08 -46.86
CA THR A 20 -3.73 28.83 -47.29
C THR A 20 -4.33 27.73 -46.42
N MET A 21 -5.26 26.96 -47.00
CA MET A 21 -5.67 25.65 -46.46
C MET A 21 -4.46 24.72 -46.43
N ALA A 22 -3.81 24.59 -45.32
CA ALA A 22 -2.92 23.49 -45.03
C ALA A 22 -3.79 22.35 -44.46
N GLY A 23 -4.07 21.37 -45.31
CA GLY A 23 -4.64 20.10 -44.85
C GLY A 23 -3.72 19.50 -43.81
N ALA A 24 -4.16 19.38 -42.57
CA ALA A 24 -3.52 18.58 -41.56
C ALA A 24 -3.64 17.11 -42.00
N LEU A 25 -2.62 16.60 -42.68
CA LEU A 25 -2.36 15.19 -42.76
C LEU A 25 -2.13 14.72 -41.33
N ALA A 26 -3.11 13.98 -40.77
CA ALA A 26 -2.89 13.20 -39.55
C ALA A 26 -1.72 12.26 -39.86
N ALA A 27 -0.55 12.61 -39.34
CA ALA A 27 0.59 11.73 -39.34
C ALA A 27 0.15 10.48 -38.54
N THR A 28 -0.14 9.39 -39.23
CA THR A 28 -0.26 8.09 -38.61
C THR A 28 1.08 7.82 -37.92
N ALA A 29 1.09 7.92 -36.61
CA ALA A 29 2.27 7.58 -35.81
C ALA A 29 2.73 6.18 -36.27
N ALA A 30 3.99 6.09 -36.66
CA ALA A 30 4.60 4.79 -36.99
C ALA A 30 4.35 3.84 -35.80
N PRO A 31 3.98 2.57 -36.04
CA PRO A 31 3.74 1.64 -34.97
C PRO A 31 4.98 1.60 -34.07
N GLN A 32 4.81 1.96 -32.81
CA GLN A 32 5.89 1.84 -31.83
C GLN A 32 6.34 0.38 -31.78
N PRO A 33 7.65 0.12 -31.71
CA PRO A 33 8.14 -1.24 -31.55
C PRO A 33 7.49 -1.86 -30.30
N PRO A 34 7.15 -3.15 -30.31
CA PRO A 34 6.49 -3.80 -29.20
C PRO A 34 7.31 -3.61 -27.92
N ALA A 35 6.65 -3.23 -26.85
CA ALA A 35 7.30 -2.99 -25.56
C ALA A 35 8.03 -4.27 -25.12
N LEU A 36 9.31 -4.13 -24.73
CA LEU A 36 10.03 -5.22 -24.08
C LEU A 36 9.43 -5.48 -22.69
N ALA A 37 9.16 -6.74 -22.37
CA ALA A 37 8.48 -7.14 -21.12
C ALA A 37 9.41 -7.10 -19.88
N LEU A 38 10.26 -6.07 -19.77
CA LEU A 38 11.27 -5.93 -18.73
C LEU A 38 10.80 -4.93 -17.64
N VAL A 39 10.71 -5.40 -16.42
CA VAL A 39 10.46 -4.61 -15.21
C VAL A 39 11.32 -5.20 -14.09
N PRO A 40 12.24 -4.45 -13.49
CA PRO A 40 12.63 -3.05 -13.77
C PRO A 40 13.35 -2.89 -15.12
N TRP A 41 13.38 -1.64 -15.62
CA TRP A 41 14.05 -1.30 -16.86
C TRP A 41 15.58 -1.30 -16.69
N PRO A 42 16.33 -1.99 -17.57
CA PRO A 42 17.78 -2.05 -17.48
C PRO A 42 18.46 -0.70 -17.76
N ALA A 43 19.65 -0.51 -17.22
CA ALA A 43 20.43 0.72 -17.41
C ALA A 43 20.74 1.01 -18.89
N GLN A 44 21.02 -0.02 -19.67
CA GLN A 44 21.29 0.10 -21.10
C GLN A 44 20.65 -1.06 -21.88
N VAL A 45 19.91 -0.74 -22.94
CA VAL A 45 19.30 -1.70 -23.85
C VAL A 45 19.55 -1.23 -25.28
N ALA A 46 20.20 -2.06 -26.11
CA ALA A 46 20.44 -1.82 -27.49
C ALA A 46 19.81 -2.92 -28.36
N PRO A 47 18.95 -2.60 -29.34
CA PRO A 47 18.43 -3.57 -30.30
C PRO A 47 19.56 -4.14 -31.18
N GLU A 48 19.50 -5.45 -31.50
CA GLU A 48 20.48 -6.17 -32.31
C GLU A 48 19.78 -7.01 -33.38
N GLY A 49 19.27 -6.41 -34.44
CA GLY A 49 18.74 -7.07 -35.60
C GLY A 49 17.85 -8.31 -35.34
N ALA A 50 18.16 -9.47 -35.98
CA ALA A 50 17.39 -10.69 -35.78
C ALA A 50 17.64 -11.31 -34.40
N GLY A 51 16.58 -11.88 -33.79
CA GLY A 51 16.63 -12.50 -32.48
C GLY A 51 16.83 -14.02 -32.52
N LEU A 52 16.58 -14.64 -31.34
CA LEU A 52 16.75 -16.07 -31.09
C LEU A 52 15.39 -16.76 -30.99
N ARG A 53 15.23 -17.90 -31.67
CA ARG A 53 14.08 -18.79 -31.40
C ARG A 53 14.51 -19.89 -30.44
N LEU A 54 13.85 -19.94 -29.28
CA LEU A 54 14.03 -21.03 -28.31
C LEU A 54 12.93 -22.07 -28.46
N GLU A 55 13.34 -23.34 -28.46
CA GLU A 55 12.45 -24.51 -28.51
C GLU A 55 12.72 -25.46 -27.35
N SER A 56 11.78 -26.36 -27.09
CA SER A 56 11.97 -27.38 -26.05
C SER A 56 13.14 -28.29 -26.37
N GLY A 57 13.98 -28.55 -25.36
CA GLY A 57 15.25 -29.26 -25.54
C GLY A 57 16.44 -28.33 -25.72
N ALA A 58 16.24 -27.02 -25.85
CA ALA A 58 17.35 -26.08 -25.90
C ALA A 58 18.24 -26.18 -24.65
N VAL A 59 19.57 -26.15 -24.87
CA VAL A 59 20.55 -26.35 -23.81
C VAL A 59 20.96 -25.01 -23.20
N ILE A 60 20.98 -24.99 -21.89
CA ILE A 60 21.68 -23.96 -21.09
C ILE A 60 23.04 -24.53 -20.71
N ALA A 61 24.12 -24.02 -21.29
CA ALA A 61 25.48 -24.39 -20.95
C ALA A 61 26.01 -23.49 -19.82
N VAL A 62 26.55 -24.11 -18.78
CA VAL A 62 27.17 -23.37 -17.63
C VAL A 62 28.67 -23.68 -17.59
N PRO A 63 29.51 -22.81 -17.00
CA PRO A 63 30.93 -23.08 -16.86
C PRO A 63 31.20 -24.40 -16.13
N THR A 64 32.17 -25.17 -16.58
CA THR A 64 32.55 -26.44 -15.98
C THR A 64 33.00 -26.25 -14.51
N GLY A 65 32.37 -26.98 -13.60
CA GLY A 65 32.69 -26.93 -12.17
C GLY A 65 32.08 -25.73 -11.41
N ASP A 66 31.26 -24.92 -12.07
CA ASP A 66 30.57 -23.78 -11.42
C ASP A 66 29.18 -24.24 -10.89
N ALA A 67 29.18 -24.74 -9.66
CA ALA A 67 27.97 -25.26 -9.00
C ALA A 67 26.87 -24.19 -8.81
N GLU A 68 27.25 -22.93 -8.53
CA GLU A 68 26.27 -21.86 -8.35
C GLU A 68 25.63 -21.45 -9.68
N ALA A 69 26.40 -21.32 -10.76
CA ALA A 69 25.84 -21.11 -12.10
C ALA A 69 24.89 -22.25 -12.51
N GLU A 70 25.20 -23.50 -12.13
CA GLU A 70 24.32 -24.65 -12.41
C GLU A 70 23.00 -24.59 -11.65
N LYS A 71 23.01 -24.19 -10.36
CA LYS A 71 21.81 -23.95 -9.56
C LYS A 71 20.94 -22.83 -10.16
N ILE A 72 21.55 -21.69 -10.52
CA ILE A 72 20.86 -20.55 -11.11
C ILE A 72 20.23 -20.94 -12.46
N ALA A 73 20.97 -21.66 -13.30
CA ALA A 73 20.48 -22.15 -14.59
C ALA A 73 19.32 -23.15 -14.42
N THR A 74 19.39 -24.03 -13.41
CA THR A 74 18.34 -25.00 -13.07
C THR A 74 17.08 -24.27 -12.60
N ALA A 75 17.22 -23.25 -11.74
CA ALA A 75 16.11 -22.43 -11.30
C ALA A 75 15.46 -21.66 -12.47
N LEU A 76 16.26 -21.11 -13.38
CA LEU A 76 15.78 -20.47 -14.62
C LEU A 76 15.00 -21.46 -15.49
N ALA A 77 15.54 -22.66 -15.72
CA ALA A 77 14.89 -23.69 -16.51
C ALA A 77 13.55 -24.13 -15.92
N ALA A 78 13.49 -24.30 -14.59
CA ALA A 78 12.26 -24.64 -13.87
C ALA A 78 11.21 -23.52 -13.99
N ARG A 79 11.62 -22.25 -13.86
CA ARG A 79 10.74 -21.08 -13.97
C ARG A 79 10.19 -20.94 -15.40
N VAL A 80 11.04 -21.11 -16.42
CA VAL A 80 10.61 -21.06 -17.83
C VAL A 80 9.67 -22.24 -18.15
N LEU A 81 9.93 -23.44 -17.62
CA LEU A 81 9.02 -24.58 -17.78
C LEU A 81 7.65 -24.31 -17.16
N ARG A 82 7.61 -23.80 -15.93
CA ARG A 82 6.36 -23.49 -15.22
C ARG A 82 5.54 -22.45 -15.99
N ASP A 83 6.14 -21.33 -16.37
CA ASP A 83 5.42 -20.14 -16.81
C ASP A 83 5.26 -20.10 -18.35
N ARG A 84 6.17 -20.72 -19.12
CA ARG A 84 6.12 -20.78 -20.59
C ARG A 84 5.78 -22.15 -21.13
N GLY A 85 5.98 -23.22 -20.33
CA GLY A 85 5.87 -24.60 -20.81
C GLY A 85 7.01 -25.02 -21.74
N LEU A 86 8.14 -24.33 -21.69
CA LEU A 86 9.32 -24.58 -22.51
C LEU A 86 10.36 -25.33 -21.67
N ARG A 87 10.68 -26.57 -22.06
CA ARG A 87 11.66 -27.39 -21.34
C ARG A 87 13.08 -27.03 -21.81
N LEU A 88 13.90 -26.53 -20.91
CA LEU A 88 15.32 -26.27 -21.11
C LEU A 88 16.17 -27.33 -20.40
N ILE A 89 17.35 -27.65 -20.93
CA ILE A 89 18.25 -28.69 -20.41
C ILE A 89 19.54 -28.03 -19.93
N VAL A 90 19.87 -28.14 -18.66
CA VAL A 90 21.13 -27.62 -18.11
C VAL A 90 22.25 -28.62 -18.34
N ARG A 91 23.42 -28.15 -18.78
CA ARG A 91 24.64 -28.93 -18.97
C ARG A 91 25.88 -28.19 -18.50
N SER A 92 26.76 -28.90 -17.83
CA SER A 92 28.09 -28.38 -17.46
C SER A 92 29.02 -28.44 -18.68
N GLY A 93 29.59 -27.28 -19.04
CA GLY A 93 30.47 -27.14 -20.21
C GLY A 93 29.77 -27.24 -21.56
N GLY A 94 30.54 -27.07 -22.63
CA GLY A 94 30.09 -27.22 -23.98
C GLY A 94 29.35 -26.03 -24.57
N ALA A 95 28.65 -26.24 -25.70
CA ALA A 95 27.84 -25.25 -26.38
C ALA A 95 26.36 -25.39 -26.02
N GLY A 96 25.64 -24.28 -26.03
CA GLY A 96 24.20 -24.23 -25.77
C GLY A 96 23.53 -23.06 -26.49
N ALA A 97 22.22 -23.16 -26.64
CA ALA A 97 21.41 -22.03 -27.11
C ALA A 97 21.40 -20.86 -26.11
N ILE A 98 21.62 -21.16 -24.84
CA ILE A 98 21.82 -20.22 -23.76
C ILE A 98 23.16 -20.56 -23.12
N VAL A 99 24.02 -19.56 -22.90
CA VAL A 99 25.36 -19.77 -22.32
C VAL A 99 25.54 -18.83 -21.13
N PHE A 100 25.88 -19.40 -19.98
CA PHE A 100 26.29 -18.64 -18.79
C PHE A 100 27.81 -18.46 -18.85
N LYS A 101 28.28 -17.25 -18.51
CA LYS A 101 29.72 -16.91 -18.46
C LYS A 101 30.05 -16.12 -17.23
N ARG A 102 31.21 -16.38 -16.65
CA ARG A 102 31.77 -15.51 -15.61
C ARG A 102 32.54 -14.37 -16.30
N ALA A 103 32.15 -13.14 -15.92
CA ALA A 103 32.94 -11.96 -16.25
C ALA A 103 34.11 -11.84 -15.28
N SER A 104 35.22 -11.26 -15.73
CA SER A 104 36.42 -11.06 -14.89
C SER A 104 36.34 -9.81 -14.03
N ASP A 105 35.40 -8.90 -14.32
CA ASP A 105 35.30 -7.56 -13.75
C ASP A 105 33.85 -7.12 -13.56
N GLY A 106 33.68 -6.03 -12.82
CA GLY A 106 32.40 -5.37 -12.55
C GLY A 106 31.77 -5.71 -11.19
N PRO A 107 30.77 -4.93 -10.76
CA PRO A 107 30.03 -5.20 -9.55
C PRO A 107 29.35 -6.59 -9.57
N PRO A 108 29.25 -7.29 -8.43
CA PRO A 108 28.70 -8.64 -8.38
C PRO A 108 27.24 -8.75 -8.80
N ASP A 109 26.46 -7.65 -8.66
CA ASP A 109 25.05 -7.56 -9.06
C ASP A 109 24.86 -7.12 -10.52
N ALA A 110 25.92 -6.67 -11.18
CA ALA A 110 25.89 -6.26 -12.59
C ALA A 110 25.88 -7.47 -13.52
N TYR A 111 25.24 -7.31 -14.68
CA TYR A 111 25.18 -8.36 -15.69
C TYR A 111 25.16 -7.80 -17.12
N ARG A 112 25.46 -8.67 -18.07
CA ARG A 112 25.20 -8.49 -19.49
C ARG A 112 24.36 -9.64 -20.03
N LEU A 113 23.39 -9.30 -20.86
CA LEU A 113 22.57 -10.26 -21.60
C LEU A 113 22.65 -9.89 -23.10
N GLU A 114 23.16 -10.80 -23.90
CA GLU A 114 23.22 -10.66 -25.36
C GLU A 114 22.36 -11.74 -26.00
N ILE A 115 21.44 -11.35 -26.88
CA ILE A 115 20.58 -12.26 -27.63
C ILE A 115 20.80 -12.02 -29.11
N LEU A 116 21.36 -13.03 -29.78
CA LEU A 116 21.69 -13.05 -31.21
C LEU A 116 21.01 -14.25 -31.86
N PRO A 117 20.91 -14.34 -33.20
CA PRO A 117 20.36 -15.52 -33.87
C PRO A 117 21.06 -16.83 -33.49
N THR A 118 22.33 -16.74 -33.09
CA THR A 118 23.18 -17.90 -32.75
C THR A 118 23.02 -18.38 -31.31
N GLY A 119 22.39 -17.59 -30.41
CA GLY A 119 22.20 -17.93 -29.01
C GLY A 119 22.07 -16.71 -28.10
N ALA A 120 21.81 -17.01 -26.84
CA ALA A 120 21.76 -16.01 -25.76
C ALA A 120 22.96 -16.21 -24.82
N THR A 121 23.67 -15.14 -24.48
CA THR A 121 24.78 -15.15 -23.51
C THR A 121 24.42 -14.32 -22.28
N LEU A 122 24.47 -14.92 -21.09
CA LEU A 122 24.34 -14.28 -19.81
C LEU A 122 25.71 -14.21 -19.14
N SER A 123 26.20 -13.03 -18.82
CA SER A 123 27.52 -12.87 -18.20
C SER A 123 27.47 -11.93 -17.00
N ALA A 124 28.13 -12.33 -15.90
CA ALA A 124 28.30 -11.54 -14.70
C ALA A 124 29.56 -12.01 -13.92
N SER A 125 30.10 -11.14 -13.09
CA SER A 125 31.18 -11.49 -12.17
C SER A 125 30.67 -12.28 -10.95
N GLY A 126 29.53 -11.86 -10.39
CA GLY A 126 28.89 -12.48 -9.24
C GLY A 126 27.69 -13.36 -9.57
N ASP A 127 27.27 -14.15 -8.59
CA ASP A 127 26.12 -15.05 -8.69
C ASP A 127 24.80 -14.26 -8.82
N ALA A 128 24.65 -13.18 -8.06
CA ALA A 128 23.49 -12.30 -8.12
C ALA A 128 23.30 -11.72 -9.54
N GLY A 129 24.36 -11.24 -10.17
CA GLY A 129 24.32 -10.76 -11.55
C GLY A 129 23.85 -11.82 -12.55
N LEU A 130 24.33 -13.07 -12.44
CA LEU A 130 23.86 -14.19 -13.28
C LEU A 130 22.37 -14.48 -13.01
N PHE A 131 21.94 -14.44 -11.76
CA PHE A 131 20.54 -14.61 -11.41
C PHE A 131 19.65 -13.52 -12.03
N TYR A 132 20.05 -12.24 -11.92
CA TYR A 132 19.29 -11.11 -12.49
C TYR A 132 19.26 -11.13 -14.02
N ALA A 133 20.35 -11.60 -14.66
CA ALA A 133 20.35 -11.85 -16.09
C ALA A 133 19.32 -12.93 -16.47
N GLY A 134 19.26 -14.00 -15.67
CA GLY A 134 18.25 -15.06 -15.79
C GLY A 134 16.82 -14.56 -15.63
N VAL A 135 16.56 -13.66 -14.66
CA VAL A 135 15.27 -13.01 -14.49
C VAL A 135 14.88 -12.22 -15.74
N SER A 136 15.80 -11.43 -16.30
CA SER A 136 15.53 -10.65 -17.51
C SER A 136 15.22 -11.56 -18.70
N LEU A 137 15.98 -12.64 -18.89
CA LEU A 137 15.70 -13.62 -19.96
C LEU A 137 14.34 -14.30 -19.76
N TRP A 138 14.00 -14.69 -18.52
CA TRP A 138 12.69 -15.26 -18.20
C TRP A 138 11.55 -14.28 -18.47
N GLN A 139 11.69 -12.97 -18.13
CA GLN A 139 10.71 -11.95 -18.44
C GLN A 139 10.47 -11.83 -19.94
N LEU A 140 11.51 -11.88 -20.76
CA LEU A 140 11.41 -11.89 -22.23
C LEU A 140 10.74 -13.18 -22.74
N CYS A 141 11.05 -14.34 -22.16
CA CYS A 141 10.40 -15.62 -22.51
C CYS A 141 8.90 -15.63 -22.20
N THR A 142 8.46 -14.86 -21.23
CA THR A 142 7.07 -14.82 -20.73
C THR A 142 6.32 -13.53 -21.09
N ALA A 143 6.77 -12.81 -22.11
CA ALA A 143 6.18 -11.55 -22.56
C ALA A 143 4.71 -11.69 -23.00
N ASN A 144 4.27 -12.87 -23.40
CA ASN A 144 2.88 -13.15 -23.80
C ASN A 144 2.35 -14.46 -23.19
N ALA A 145 1.06 -14.72 -23.38
CA ALA A 145 0.37 -15.89 -22.84
C ALA A 145 0.62 -17.21 -23.60
N THR A 146 1.32 -17.17 -24.73
CA THR A 146 1.56 -18.38 -25.55
C THR A 146 2.47 -19.36 -24.82
N ARG A 147 2.13 -20.61 -24.77
CA ARG A 147 3.00 -21.68 -24.24
C ARG A 147 3.84 -22.32 -25.35
N GLY A 148 4.99 -22.89 -24.95
CA GLY A 148 5.91 -23.58 -25.86
C GLY A 148 6.95 -22.63 -26.47
N PRO A 149 7.37 -22.83 -27.73
CA PRO A 149 8.45 -22.08 -28.36
C PRO A 149 8.30 -20.56 -28.27
N VAL A 150 9.43 -19.85 -28.18
CA VAL A 150 9.44 -18.38 -28.07
C VAL A 150 10.46 -17.75 -28.99
N ALA A 151 10.05 -16.70 -29.69
CA ALA A 151 10.96 -15.82 -30.42
C ALA A 151 11.37 -14.67 -29.51
N LEU A 152 12.64 -14.58 -29.19
CA LEU A 152 13.23 -13.51 -28.39
C LEU A 152 13.77 -12.43 -29.35
N PRO A 153 13.61 -11.14 -29.02
CA PRO A 153 14.19 -10.07 -29.83
C PRO A 153 15.73 -10.12 -29.75
N GLY A 154 16.40 -9.74 -30.85
CA GLY A 154 17.83 -9.50 -30.82
C GLY A 154 18.15 -8.23 -30.03
N LEU A 155 18.96 -8.35 -28.99
CA LEU A 155 19.29 -7.21 -28.13
C LEU A 155 20.57 -7.43 -27.31
N ARG A 156 21.17 -6.32 -26.87
CA ARG A 156 22.19 -6.29 -25.83
C ARG A 156 21.70 -5.49 -24.64
N ILE A 157 21.85 -6.06 -23.46
CA ILE A 157 21.62 -5.41 -22.17
C ILE A 157 22.95 -5.34 -21.42
N ALA A 158 23.27 -4.13 -20.88
CA ALA A 158 24.26 -3.96 -19.84
C ALA A 158 23.57 -3.28 -18.66
N ASP A 159 23.57 -3.95 -17.50
CA ASP A 159 22.69 -3.59 -16.40
C ASP A 159 23.36 -3.76 -15.04
N ALA A 160 22.99 -2.90 -14.10
CA ALA A 160 23.38 -2.95 -12.71
C ALA A 160 22.33 -2.20 -11.87
N PRO A 161 22.07 -2.62 -10.63
CA PRO A 161 21.14 -1.89 -9.77
C PRO A 161 21.68 -0.51 -9.39
N ARG A 162 20.77 0.46 -9.29
CA ARG A 162 21.09 1.81 -8.80
C ARG A 162 21.43 1.80 -7.30
N PHE A 163 20.67 1.03 -6.51
CA PHE A 163 20.81 0.95 -5.08
C PHE A 163 21.16 -0.45 -4.59
N ALA A 164 21.94 -0.51 -3.52
CA ALA A 164 22.31 -1.76 -2.85
C ALA A 164 21.14 -2.35 -2.05
N TRP A 165 20.29 -1.50 -1.44
CA TRP A 165 19.08 -1.90 -0.71
C TRP A 165 17.84 -1.69 -1.59
N ARG A 166 17.16 -2.78 -1.93
CA ARG A 166 15.92 -2.81 -2.70
C ARG A 166 14.93 -3.66 -1.93
N GLY A 167 14.31 -3.01 -0.93
CA GLY A 167 13.60 -3.68 0.16
C GLY A 167 12.10 -3.81 -0.04
N LEU A 168 11.56 -4.83 0.63
CA LEU A 168 10.15 -4.97 0.93
C LEU A 168 10.00 -5.46 2.37
N MET A 169 9.29 -4.71 3.21
CA MET A 169 8.94 -5.11 4.56
C MET A 169 7.60 -5.82 4.58
N LEU A 170 7.50 -6.91 5.34
CA LEU A 170 6.27 -7.61 5.66
C LEU A 170 6.08 -7.65 7.17
N ASP A 171 5.01 -7.05 7.64
CA ASP A 171 4.53 -7.20 9.00
C ASP A 171 3.84 -8.57 9.18
N VAL A 172 4.46 -9.43 9.98
CA VAL A 172 3.90 -10.73 10.37
C VAL A 172 3.39 -10.74 11.81
N ALA A 173 3.56 -9.61 12.52
CA ALA A 173 3.14 -9.46 13.91
C ALA A 173 1.65 -9.14 14.02
N ARG A 174 1.13 -8.20 13.24
CA ARG A 174 -0.32 -7.86 13.25
C ARG A 174 -1.15 -9.01 12.68
N HIS A 175 -0.80 -9.48 11.49
CA HIS A 175 -1.39 -10.72 10.95
C HIS A 175 -0.30 -11.71 10.55
N PHE A 176 -0.39 -12.93 11.10
CA PHE A 176 0.60 -13.98 10.89
C PHE A 176 0.51 -14.53 9.45
N SER A 177 1.63 -14.47 8.73
CA SER A 177 1.76 -15.07 7.40
C SER A 177 2.42 -16.44 7.50
N PRO A 178 1.77 -17.54 7.06
CA PRO A 178 2.38 -18.86 7.04
C PRO A 178 3.63 -18.92 6.15
N VAL A 179 4.54 -19.87 6.45
CA VAL A 179 5.80 -20.08 5.68
C VAL A 179 5.57 -20.15 4.17
N VAL A 180 4.48 -20.78 3.73
CA VAL A 180 4.15 -20.92 2.31
C VAL A 180 3.86 -19.56 1.65
N ASP A 181 3.23 -18.64 2.35
CA ASP A 181 2.90 -17.32 1.82
C ASP A 181 4.13 -16.41 1.79
N VAL A 182 4.99 -16.50 2.82
CA VAL A 182 6.28 -15.78 2.81
C VAL A 182 7.19 -16.28 1.68
N LYS A 183 7.24 -17.61 1.43
CA LYS A 183 7.98 -18.17 0.28
C LYS A 183 7.43 -17.68 -1.07
N ALA A 184 6.10 -17.55 -1.19
CA ALA A 184 5.49 -17.01 -2.38
C ALA A 184 5.90 -15.54 -2.60
N LEU A 185 5.87 -14.73 -1.54
CA LEU A 185 6.33 -13.34 -1.60
C LEU A 185 7.81 -13.25 -2.02
N ILE A 186 8.68 -14.12 -1.49
CA ILE A 186 10.10 -14.20 -1.89
C ILE A 186 10.23 -14.48 -3.40
N GLU A 187 9.42 -15.38 -3.98
CA GLU A 187 9.39 -15.60 -5.44
C GLU A 187 8.97 -14.35 -6.21
N GLU A 188 7.96 -13.65 -5.72
CA GLU A 188 7.45 -12.42 -6.31
C GLU A 188 8.48 -11.28 -6.24
N MET A 189 9.18 -11.13 -5.12
CA MET A 189 10.30 -10.19 -4.95
C MET A 189 11.43 -10.49 -5.95
N ALA A 190 11.82 -11.76 -6.07
CA ALA A 190 12.88 -12.21 -6.97
C ALA A 190 12.59 -11.89 -8.44
N GLN A 191 11.32 -11.97 -8.87
CA GLN A 191 10.88 -11.60 -10.23
C GLN A 191 11.06 -10.11 -10.52
N HIS A 192 11.14 -9.27 -9.49
CA HIS A 192 11.32 -7.82 -9.56
C HIS A 192 12.73 -7.36 -9.17
N LYS A 193 13.68 -8.30 -9.01
CA LYS A 193 15.07 -8.03 -8.61
C LYS A 193 15.19 -7.27 -7.26
N LEU A 194 14.20 -7.38 -6.37
CA LEU A 194 14.32 -6.94 -4.98
C LEU A 194 15.25 -7.91 -4.25
N ASN A 195 16.04 -7.41 -3.27
CA ASN A 195 17.08 -8.20 -2.62
C ASN A 195 17.06 -8.16 -1.09
N VAL A 196 16.12 -7.44 -0.48
CA VAL A 196 15.95 -7.41 0.97
C VAL A 196 14.50 -7.68 1.33
N LEU A 197 14.27 -8.74 2.10
CA LEU A 197 12.99 -8.96 2.80
C LEU A 197 13.18 -8.58 4.27
N HIS A 198 12.55 -7.50 4.66
CA HIS A 198 12.49 -7.08 6.04
C HIS A 198 11.28 -7.74 6.71
N LEU A 199 11.48 -8.51 7.77
CA LEU A 199 10.41 -9.18 8.53
C LEU A 199 10.22 -8.50 9.87
N HIS A 200 9.08 -7.84 10.05
CA HIS A 200 8.64 -7.26 11.31
C HIS A 200 8.06 -8.38 12.20
N LEU A 201 8.91 -8.93 13.11
CA LEU A 201 8.66 -10.20 13.82
C LEU A 201 8.03 -10.03 15.18
N SER A 202 8.00 -8.83 15.74
CA SER A 202 7.40 -8.57 17.05
C SER A 202 6.73 -7.21 17.10
N ASP A 203 5.56 -7.18 17.73
CA ASP A 203 4.78 -6.00 18.00
C ASP A 203 3.81 -6.27 19.16
N ASP A 204 2.96 -5.33 19.52
CA ASP A 204 1.95 -5.43 20.58
C ASP A 204 0.97 -6.59 20.39
N GLN A 205 0.68 -6.96 19.13
CA GLN A 205 -0.30 -7.98 18.75
C GLN A 205 0.30 -9.35 18.51
N GLY A 206 1.63 -9.48 18.54
CA GLY A 206 2.23 -10.78 18.37
C GLY A 206 3.76 -10.82 18.37
N TRP A 207 4.31 -11.88 18.95
CA TRP A 207 5.72 -12.25 18.87
C TRP A 207 5.85 -13.48 17.95
N ARG A 208 6.59 -13.40 16.85
CA ARG A 208 6.54 -14.38 15.77
C ARG A 208 7.76 -15.30 15.62
N LEU A 209 8.80 -15.13 16.43
CA LEU A 209 10.02 -15.94 16.35
C LEU A 209 10.20 -16.81 17.61
N GLU A 210 10.47 -18.11 17.44
CA GLU A 210 10.84 -19.00 18.53
C GLU A 210 12.16 -18.57 19.17
N ILE A 211 12.13 -18.28 20.47
CA ILE A 211 13.31 -18.06 21.31
C ILE A 211 13.34 -19.18 22.37
N LYS A 212 14.28 -20.10 22.22
CA LYS A 212 14.33 -21.32 23.04
C LYS A 212 14.56 -21.04 24.53
N ARG A 213 15.35 -20.01 24.82
CA ARG A 213 15.61 -19.58 26.19
C ARG A 213 14.37 -18.95 26.84
N TYR A 214 13.48 -18.38 26.03
CA TYR A 214 12.28 -17.69 26.49
C TYR A 214 11.02 -18.21 25.76
N PRO A 215 10.60 -19.46 26.04
CA PRO A 215 9.55 -20.15 25.27
C PRO A 215 8.18 -19.50 25.40
N ASP A 216 7.91 -18.71 26.45
CA ASP A 216 6.62 -18.03 26.62
C ASP A 216 6.45 -16.89 25.61
N LEU A 217 7.52 -16.37 24.97
CA LEU A 217 7.39 -15.42 23.87
C LEU A 217 6.51 -15.96 22.76
N THR A 218 6.60 -17.25 22.44
CA THR A 218 5.74 -17.88 21.43
C THR A 218 4.55 -18.64 22.03
N ARG A 219 4.67 -19.18 23.26
CA ARG A 219 3.56 -19.88 23.91
C ARG A 219 2.43 -18.93 24.33
N VAL A 220 2.77 -17.70 24.72
CA VAL A 220 1.83 -16.66 25.15
C VAL A 220 1.82 -15.50 24.14
N GLY A 221 2.98 -14.93 23.84
CA GLY A 221 3.09 -13.71 23.02
C GLY A 221 2.68 -13.88 21.56
N ALA A 222 2.62 -15.11 21.03
CA ALA A 222 2.20 -15.35 19.65
C ALA A 222 0.68 -15.41 19.45
N TRP A 223 -0.12 -15.33 20.51
CA TRP A 223 -1.54 -15.63 20.45
C TRP A 223 -2.39 -14.57 21.13
N ARG A 224 -3.48 -14.18 20.47
CA ARG A 224 -4.50 -13.26 20.99
C ARG A 224 -5.91 -13.78 20.76
N THR A 225 -6.88 -13.25 21.50
CA THR A 225 -8.31 -13.49 21.26
C THR A 225 -8.89 -12.29 20.57
N PRO A 226 -9.31 -12.38 19.30
CA PRO A 226 -9.83 -11.25 18.56
C PRO A 226 -11.09 -10.63 19.18
N PRO A 227 -11.41 -9.37 18.87
CA PRO A 227 -12.70 -8.78 19.22
C PRO A 227 -13.87 -9.66 18.77
N GLY A 228 -14.84 -9.92 19.66
CA GLY A 228 -15.95 -10.83 19.36
C GLY A 228 -15.66 -12.31 19.62
N GLY A 229 -14.43 -12.68 20.00
CA GLY A 229 -14.05 -14.05 20.42
C GLY A 229 -14.05 -15.10 19.31
N GLN A 230 -14.01 -14.70 18.06
CA GLN A 230 -13.98 -15.58 16.90
C GLN A 230 -12.88 -15.19 15.91
N PRO A 231 -11.93 -16.08 15.59
CA PRO A 231 -11.72 -17.39 16.20
C PRO A 231 -11.37 -17.28 17.69
N ALA A 232 -11.58 -18.34 18.45
CA ALA A 232 -11.29 -18.34 19.91
C ALA A 232 -9.83 -17.96 20.23
N GLN A 233 -8.91 -18.23 19.30
CA GLN A 233 -7.51 -17.86 19.35
C GLN A 233 -6.98 -17.59 17.95
N TYR A 234 -6.26 -16.48 17.76
CA TYR A 234 -5.60 -16.08 16.53
C TYR A 234 -4.10 -15.88 16.76
N GLY A 235 -3.28 -16.29 15.82
CA GLY A 235 -1.84 -16.10 15.87
C GLY A 235 -1.06 -17.20 15.17
N GLY A 236 0.21 -17.29 15.50
CA GLY A 236 1.18 -18.22 14.94
C GLY A 236 2.59 -17.72 15.18
N PHE A 237 3.58 -18.56 14.90
CA PHE A 237 5.00 -18.20 14.99
C PHE A 237 5.84 -19.09 14.09
N TYR A 238 7.05 -18.67 13.83
CA TYR A 238 8.06 -19.44 13.12
C TYR A 238 9.00 -20.11 14.12
N THR A 239 9.17 -21.42 14.00
CA THR A 239 10.28 -22.10 14.69
C THR A 239 11.59 -21.64 14.07
N GLN A 240 12.70 -21.73 14.81
CA GLN A 240 14.02 -21.41 14.26
C GLN A 240 14.38 -22.26 13.04
N ALA A 241 13.89 -23.52 12.99
CA ALA A 241 14.06 -24.39 11.83
C ALA A 241 13.32 -23.86 10.59
N GLN A 242 12.06 -23.43 10.74
CA GLN A 242 11.27 -22.82 9.67
C GLN A 242 11.90 -21.50 9.20
N MET A 243 12.41 -20.70 10.13
CA MET A 243 13.06 -19.43 9.77
C MET A 243 14.37 -19.66 9.00
N ARG A 244 15.19 -20.65 9.41
CA ARG A 244 16.39 -21.03 8.63
C ARG A 244 16.04 -21.54 7.23
N ASP A 245 14.95 -22.27 7.10
CA ASP A 245 14.45 -22.74 5.79
C ASP A 245 13.98 -21.56 4.92
N LEU A 246 13.28 -20.57 5.49
CA LEU A 246 12.92 -19.32 4.78
C LEU A 246 14.16 -18.53 4.34
N ILE A 247 15.13 -18.39 5.22
CA ILE A 247 16.39 -17.68 4.93
C ILE A 247 17.16 -18.36 3.81
N ALA A 248 17.29 -19.69 3.86
CA ALA A 248 17.95 -20.47 2.81
C ALA A 248 17.21 -20.33 1.47
N TYR A 249 15.88 -20.39 1.49
CA TYR A 249 15.03 -20.21 0.30
C TYR A 249 15.18 -18.80 -0.31
N ALA A 250 15.28 -17.76 0.52
CA ALA A 250 15.53 -16.39 0.09
C ALA A 250 16.95 -16.23 -0.49
N ALA A 251 17.96 -16.82 0.17
CA ALA A 251 19.36 -16.75 -0.26
C ALA A 251 19.58 -17.37 -1.66
N GLU A 252 18.90 -18.48 -1.99
CA GLU A 252 18.91 -19.04 -3.35
C GLU A 252 18.38 -18.08 -4.42
N ARG A 253 17.69 -17.02 -4.01
CA ARG A 253 17.13 -15.96 -4.86
C ARG A 253 17.85 -14.63 -4.70
N HIS A 254 19.01 -14.65 -4.03
CA HIS A 254 19.80 -13.48 -3.70
C HIS A 254 19.03 -12.41 -2.92
N ILE A 255 18.13 -12.87 -2.01
CA ILE A 255 17.38 -12.02 -1.08
C ILE A 255 17.91 -12.26 0.33
N THR A 256 18.32 -11.17 0.99
CA THR A 256 18.69 -11.16 2.41
C THR A 256 17.44 -10.96 3.25
N VAL A 257 17.24 -11.79 4.27
CA VAL A 257 16.17 -11.59 5.26
C VAL A 257 16.73 -10.80 6.44
N VAL A 258 16.19 -9.61 6.66
CA VAL A 258 16.52 -8.72 7.80
C VAL A 258 15.42 -8.89 8.85
N PRO A 259 15.76 -9.35 10.07
CA PRO A 259 14.77 -9.43 11.14
C PRO A 259 14.58 -8.09 11.82
N GLU A 260 13.35 -7.78 12.21
CA GLU A 260 13.02 -6.71 13.13
C GLU A 260 12.44 -7.27 14.42
N LEU A 261 12.99 -6.80 15.54
CA LEU A 261 12.45 -6.97 16.88
C LEU A 261 12.29 -5.58 17.49
N ASP A 262 11.06 -5.12 17.57
CA ASP A 262 10.79 -3.75 17.97
C ASP A 262 11.04 -3.53 19.46
N MET A 263 11.76 -2.44 19.77
CA MET A 263 12.13 -2.02 21.12
C MET A 263 12.51 -0.53 21.15
N PRO A 264 12.26 0.22 22.24
CA PRO A 264 11.66 -0.23 23.48
C PRO A 264 10.13 -0.25 23.45
N GLY A 265 9.47 0.35 22.41
CA GLY A 265 8.04 0.36 22.15
C GLY A 265 7.54 -0.95 21.55
N HIS A 266 6.26 -0.98 21.18
CA HIS A 266 5.62 -2.14 20.53
C HIS A 266 5.90 -3.47 21.22
N ALA A 267 6.00 -3.44 22.58
CA ALA A 267 6.52 -4.53 23.38
C ALA A 267 5.44 -5.35 24.10
N GLN A 268 4.14 -5.03 23.90
CA GLN A 268 3.06 -5.60 24.73
C GLN A 268 2.99 -7.12 24.65
N ALA A 269 3.22 -7.74 23.48
CA ALA A 269 3.21 -9.21 23.38
C ALA A 269 4.35 -9.85 24.18
N ALA A 270 5.55 -9.25 24.17
CA ALA A 270 6.68 -9.72 24.96
C ALA A 270 6.44 -9.50 26.46
N VAL A 271 5.90 -8.35 26.85
CA VAL A 271 5.54 -8.02 28.23
C VAL A 271 4.38 -8.90 28.73
N ALA A 272 3.44 -9.26 27.88
CA ALA A 272 2.41 -10.25 28.19
C ALA A 272 3.02 -11.63 28.49
N ALA A 273 4.03 -12.02 27.76
CA ALA A 273 4.76 -13.27 27.98
C ALA A 273 5.62 -13.22 29.26
N TYR A 274 6.38 -12.15 29.44
CA TYR A 274 7.34 -11.95 30.53
C TYR A 274 7.18 -10.56 31.18
N PRO A 275 6.18 -10.36 32.05
CA PRO A 275 5.85 -9.04 32.63
C PRO A 275 7.00 -8.40 33.42
N GLN A 276 7.97 -9.20 33.89
CA GLN A 276 9.11 -8.73 34.64
C GLN A 276 10.13 -7.94 33.82
N PHE A 277 10.01 -7.93 32.49
CA PHE A 277 10.88 -7.17 31.58
C PHE A 277 10.21 -5.90 31.04
N GLY A 278 8.91 -5.73 31.31
CA GLY A 278 8.20 -4.48 31.11
C GLY A 278 8.38 -3.49 32.26
N VAL A 279 7.96 -2.26 32.07
CA VAL A 279 8.00 -1.23 33.10
C VAL A 279 6.99 -1.54 34.21
N ASP A 280 7.45 -1.58 35.46
CA ASP A 280 6.57 -1.68 36.61
C ASP A 280 6.04 -0.29 37.01
N ILE A 281 4.75 -0.08 36.80
CA ILE A 281 4.09 1.17 37.16
C ILE A 281 3.22 0.94 38.40
N ALA A 282 3.66 1.50 39.50
CA ALA A 282 2.83 1.56 40.68
C ALA A 282 1.89 2.77 40.56
N GLY A 283 0.73 2.63 39.95
CA GLY A 283 -0.29 3.70 40.03
C GLY A 283 -0.92 4.23 38.73
N ASP A 284 -0.87 3.54 37.63
CA ASP A 284 -1.28 3.99 36.29
C ASP A 284 -2.79 4.08 36.00
N GLY A 285 -3.65 3.94 37.00
CA GLY A 285 -5.11 4.05 36.76
C GLY A 285 -5.74 2.98 35.88
N ALA A 286 -4.95 2.09 35.27
CA ALA A 286 -5.49 0.95 34.53
C ALA A 286 -6.29 0.01 35.46
N PRO A 287 -7.40 -0.60 35.02
CA PRO A 287 -8.21 -1.46 35.88
C PRO A 287 -7.41 -2.63 36.42
N ARG A 288 -6.95 -2.51 37.65
CA ARG A 288 -6.18 -3.54 38.35
C ARG A 288 -7.07 -4.55 39.03
N ALA A 289 -6.97 -5.76 38.61
CA ALA A 289 -7.29 -6.91 39.43
C ALA A 289 -5.99 -7.64 39.75
N GLY A 290 -5.36 -7.28 40.89
CA GLY A 290 -4.26 -8.02 41.51
C GLY A 290 -2.85 -7.61 41.04
N ARG A 291 -1.91 -7.58 41.97
CA ARG A 291 -0.49 -7.16 41.85
C ARG A 291 0.39 -7.96 40.86
N ASN A 292 -0.18 -8.90 40.07
CA ASN A 292 0.54 -9.78 39.15
C ASN A 292 -0.23 -10.01 37.84
N ARG A 293 -1.10 -9.11 37.40
CA ARG A 293 -1.78 -9.33 36.12
C ARG A 293 -0.85 -9.00 34.96
N ARG A 294 -0.49 -10.04 34.20
CA ARG A 294 0.08 -9.93 32.86
C ARG A 294 -0.88 -9.11 31.98
N PRO A 295 -0.43 -8.12 31.18
CA PRO A 295 -1.27 -7.61 30.13
C PRO A 295 -1.64 -8.77 29.19
N ALA A 296 -2.76 -8.70 28.51
CA ALA A 296 -3.03 -9.59 27.39
C ALA A 296 -2.19 -9.15 26.18
N VAL A 297 -1.93 -10.05 25.25
CA VAL A 297 -1.46 -9.66 23.93
C VAL A 297 -2.51 -8.76 23.29
N SER A 298 -2.10 -7.66 22.69
CA SER A 298 -3.01 -6.64 22.20
C SER A 298 -3.93 -7.16 21.10
N VAL A 299 -5.17 -6.67 21.11
CA VAL A 299 -6.14 -6.80 20.02
C VAL A 299 -6.43 -5.46 19.35
N ASP A 300 -5.85 -4.39 19.89
CA ASP A 300 -6.02 -3.04 19.40
C ASP A 300 -4.84 -2.68 18.46
N TRP A 301 -5.16 -2.01 17.37
CA TRP A 301 -4.20 -1.41 16.45
C TRP A 301 -3.71 -0.05 16.99
N GLY A 302 -2.73 0.54 16.30
CA GLY A 302 -2.13 1.81 16.71
C GLY A 302 -1.11 1.63 17.82
N VAL A 303 -0.87 2.68 18.60
CA VAL A 303 0.24 2.74 19.56
C VAL A 303 -0.23 2.35 20.96
N ASN A 304 0.40 1.32 21.53
CA ASN A 304 0.11 0.82 22.87
C ASN A 304 1.17 1.32 23.89
N PRO A 305 0.83 1.44 25.18
CA PRO A 305 1.70 2.10 26.16
C PRO A 305 2.81 1.24 26.76
N TYR A 306 2.90 -0.05 26.39
CA TYR A 306 3.83 -0.97 27.05
C TYR A 306 5.24 -0.88 26.47
N LEU A 307 6.21 -0.55 27.34
CA LEU A 307 7.63 -0.46 27.02
C LEU A 307 8.44 -1.53 27.74
N PHE A 308 9.57 -1.91 27.14
CA PHE A 308 10.61 -2.61 27.89
C PHE A 308 11.20 -1.71 28.98
N ASN A 309 11.56 -2.35 30.10
CA ASN A 309 12.27 -1.69 31.20
C ASN A 309 13.75 -1.44 30.82
N VAL A 310 14.34 -0.43 31.41
CA VAL A 310 15.74 -0.02 31.18
C VAL A 310 16.72 -0.55 32.24
N ASP A 311 16.30 -1.53 33.06
CA ASP A 311 17.16 -2.15 34.04
C ASP A 311 18.10 -3.21 33.42
N ASP A 312 19.16 -3.56 34.11
CA ASP A 312 20.17 -4.51 33.61
C ASP A 312 19.58 -5.93 33.36
N ARG A 313 18.46 -6.27 34.00
CA ARG A 313 17.78 -7.54 33.80
C ARG A 313 17.05 -7.58 32.48
N SER A 314 16.35 -6.51 32.15
CA SER A 314 15.64 -6.37 30.88
C SER A 314 16.61 -6.26 29.71
N LEU A 315 17.69 -5.53 29.87
CA LEU A 315 18.78 -5.48 28.87
C LEU A 315 19.36 -6.88 28.61
N ARG A 316 19.69 -7.64 29.68
CA ARG A 316 20.19 -9.03 29.51
C ARG A 316 19.17 -9.94 28.82
N PHE A 317 17.90 -9.76 29.09
CA PHE A 317 16.85 -10.51 28.37
C PHE A 317 16.89 -10.21 26.86
N LEU A 318 17.00 -8.94 26.47
CA LEU A 318 17.10 -8.54 25.07
C LEU A 318 18.41 -9.03 24.42
N GLU A 319 19.53 -8.96 25.14
CA GLU A 319 20.81 -9.52 24.70
C GLU A 319 20.72 -11.03 24.46
N ASP A 320 20.10 -11.79 25.36
CA ASP A 320 19.85 -13.23 25.21
C ASP A 320 18.95 -13.56 24.00
N VAL A 321 17.91 -12.73 23.76
CA VAL A 321 17.05 -12.86 22.58
C VAL A 321 17.84 -12.59 21.30
N LEU A 322 18.63 -11.51 21.28
CA LEU A 322 19.46 -11.14 20.14
C LEU A 322 20.54 -12.19 19.86
N ASP A 323 21.09 -12.89 20.85
CA ASP A 323 22.02 -14.01 20.64
C ASP A 323 21.37 -15.13 19.80
N GLU A 324 20.13 -15.48 20.10
CA GLU A 324 19.41 -16.47 19.27
C GLU A 324 19.10 -15.94 17.89
N VAL A 325 18.68 -14.66 17.77
CA VAL A 325 18.42 -14.01 16.48
C VAL A 325 19.64 -14.01 15.58
N VAL A 326 20.80 -13.57 16.07
CA VAL A 326 22.04 -13.53 15.26
C VAL A 326 22.54 -14.93 14.91
N SER A 327 22.16 -15.96 15.66
CA SER A 327 22.45 -17.36 15.34
C SER A 327 21.57 -17.89 14.19
N VAL A 328 20.42 -17.31 13.96
CA VAL A 328 19.44 -17.71 12.92
C VAL A 328 19.63 -16.89 11.66
N PHE A 329 19.82 -15.57 11.79
CA PHE A 329 19.89 -14.62 10.68
C PHE A 329 21.34 -14.28 10.35
N PRO A 330 21.80 -14.57 9.12
CA PRO A 330 23.14 -14.20 8.65
C PRO A 330 23.25 -12.72 8.24
N SER A 331 22.14 -11.99 8.23
CA SER A 331 22.11 -10.57 7.83
C SER A 331 23.09 -9.72 8.63
N THR A 332 23.80 -8.83 7.97
CA THR A 332 24.63 -7.81 8.62
C THR A 332 23.78 -6.87 9.48
N PHE A 333 22.55 -6.56 9.01
CA PHE A 333 21.64 -5.66 9.69
C PHE A 333 20.65 -6.42 10.57
N ILE A 334 20.44 -5.89 11.79
CA ILE A 334 19.34 -6.27 12.68
C ILE A 334 18.53 -5.00 12.94
N HIS A 335 17.25 -5.02 12.57
CA HIS A 335 16.35 -3.90 12.81
C HIS A 335 15.77 -3.99 14.21
N VAL A 336 15.81 -2.88 14.94
CA VAL A 336 15.42 -2.83 16.36
C VAL A 336 14.17 -1.95 16.58
N GLY A 337 13.49 -1.54 15.52
CA GLY A 337 12.35 -0.63 15.61
C GLY A 337 12.78 0.75 16.07
N GLY A 338 12.34 1.14 17.24
CA GLY A 338 12.66 2.42 17.88
C GLY A 338 11.60 3.47 17.75
N ASP A 339 10.54 3.18 16.98
CA ASP A 339 9.43 4.07 16.68
C ASP A 339 8.41 4.13 17.82
N GLU A 340 7.63 5.19 17.82
CA GLU A 340 6.39 5.40 18.58
C GLU A 340 6.43 5.02 20.07
N ALA A 341 7.62 4.96 20.70
CA ALA A 341 7.76 4.62 22.12
C ALA A 341 7.13 5.69 23.03
N LEU A 342 5.98 5.37 23.64
CA LEU A 342 5.29 6.25 24.58
C LEU A 342 6.01 6.30 25.92
N LYS A 343 6.63 7.44 26.25
CA LYS A 343 7.48 7.59 27.44
C LYS A 343 6.69 7.70 28.75
N ASP A 344 5.35 7.66 28.75
CA ASP A 344 4.54 7.85 29.96
C ASP A 344 4.83 6.83 31.04
N GLN A 345 5.06 5.56 30.66
CA GLN A 345 5.45 4.53 31.63
C GLN A 345 6.83 4.82 32.23
N TRP A 346 7.79 5.26 31.44
CA TRP A 346 9.10 5.64 31.95
C TRP A 346 9.04 6.87 32.86
N LYS A 347 8.23 7.87 32.50
CA LYS A 347 8.00 9.07 33.34
C LYS A 347 7.35 8.72 34.66
N ALA A 348 6.38 7.80 34.67
CA ALA A 348 5.63 7.40 35.85
C ALA A 348 6.41 6.43 36.77
N SER A 349 7.43 5.77 36.29
CA SER A 349 8.18 4.76 37.06
C SER A 349 9.30 5.37 37.89
N PRO A 350 9.21 5.37 39.25
CA PRO A 350 10.31 5.87 40.10
C PRO A 350 11.62 5.12 39.90
N ALA A 351 11.60 3.86 39.51
CA ALA A 351 12.78 3.05 39.25
C ALA A 351 13.48 3.52 37.97
N VAL A 352 12.73 3.75 36.90
CA VAL A 352 13.26 4.29 35.64
C VAL A 352 13.82 5.69 35.85
N GLN A 353 13.13 6.55 36.59
CA GLN A 353 13.58 7.92 36.88
C GLN A 353 14.90 7.93 37.68
N ARG A 354 15.05 7.04 38.66
CA ARG A 354 16.34 6.88 39.37
C ARG A 354 17.45 6.35 38.47
N ARG A 355 17.15 5.40 37.58
CA ARG A 355 18.13 4.90 36.59
C ARG A 355 18.57 6.04 35.66
N MET A 356 17.65 6.81 35.11
CA MET A 356 17.92 7.96 34.26
C MET A 356 18.86 8.96 34.96
N GLN A 357 18.57 9.30 36.23
CA GLN A 357 19.39 10.18 37.03
C GLN A 357 20.82 9.60 37.27
N SER A 358 20.91 8.29 37.55
CA SER A 358 22.20 7.62 37.76
C SER A 358 23.08 7.59 36.51
N LEU A 359 22.46 7.64 35.35
CA LEU A 359 23.12 7.75 34.04
C LEU A 359 23.41 9.19 33.61
N GLY A 360 22.99 10.19 34.41
CA GLY A 360 23.16 11.60 34.09
C GLY A 360 22.28 12.12 32.95
N LEU A 361 21.23 11.37 32.57
CA LEU A 361 20.33 11.71 31.50
C LEU A 361 19.24 12.68 31.96
N ARG A 362 18.79 13.56 31.06
CA ARG A 362 17.90 14.67 31.42
C ARG A 362 16.48 14.54 30.82
N SER A 363 16.25 13.58 29.92
CA SER A 363 14.96 13.32 29.28
C SER A 363 14.78 11.85 28.94
N GLU A 364 13.55 11.42 28.76
CA GLU A 364 13.22 10.06 28.33
C GLU A 364 13.65 9.80 26.88
N ASP A 365 13.78 10.82 26.05
CA ASP A 365 14.35 10.69 24.69
C ASP A 365 15.84 10.40 24.77
N ALA A 366 16.59 11.07 25.67
CA ALA A 366 17.98 10.71 25.96
C ALA A 366 18.11 9.31 26.56
N LEU A 367 17.11 8.85 27.32
CA LEU A 367 17.08 7.49 27.85
C LEU A 367 16.82 6.46 26.73
N GLN A 368 15.97 6.76 25.79
CA GLN A 368 15.75 5.92 24.61
C GLN A 368 17.01 5.83 23.75
N SER A 369 17.68 6.95 23.50
CA SER A 369 18.97 6.97 22.81
C SER A 369 20.00 6.08 23.53
N TRP A 370 20.15 6.24 24.85
CA TRP A 370 21.04 5.39 25.65
C TRP A 370 20.68 3.90 25.54
N PHE A 371 19.36 3.58 25.52
CA PHE A 371 18.90 2.20 25.37
C PHE A 371 19.27 1.65 23.98
N ILE A 372 19.05 2.40 22.93
CA ILE A 372 19.42 2.03 21.55
C ILE A 372 20.94 1.90 21.41
N ASP A 373 21.73 2.81 22.04
CA ASP A 373 23.19 2.71 22.07
C ASP A 373 23.67 1.40 22.69
N ARG A 374 23.07 1.01 23.83
CA ARG A 374 23.43 -0.26 24.52
C ARG A 374 23.14 -1.48 23.64
N ILE A 375 22.01 -1.49 22.95
CA ILE A 375 21.66 -2.56 22.01
C ILE A 375 22.58 -2.52 20.79
N GLY A 376 22.92 -1.34 20.29
CA GLY A 376 23.85 -1.15 19.17
C GLY A 376 25.25 -1.65 19.49
N GLU A 377 25.80 -1.31 20.68
CA GLU A 377 27.08 -1.82 21.17
C GLU A 377 27.08 -3.35 21.26
N TYR A 378 25.97 -3.92 21.76
CA TYR A 378 25.85 -5.37 21.87
C TYR A 378 25.86 -6.03 20.48
N LEU A 379 25.05 -5.52 19.50
CA LEU A 379 25.04 -6.02 18.14
C LEU A 379 26.39 -5.87 17.44
N ALA A 380 27.08 -4.74 17.64
CA ALA A 380 28.43 -4.51 17.11
C ALA A 380 29.43 -5.53 17.66
N SER A 381 29.35 -5.90 18.97
CA SER A 381 30.16 -6.95 19.57
C SER A 381 29.96 -8.34 18.94
N LYS A 382 28.79 -8.56 18.29
CA LYS A 382 28.47 -9.77 17.53
C LYS A 382 28.77 -9.63 16.02
N GLY A 383 29.39 -8.52 15.59
CA GLY A 383 29.69 -8.24 14.19
C GLY A 383 28.45 -7.89 13.37
N ARG A 384 27.42 -7.34 14.00
CA ARG A 384 26.17 -6.89 13.35
C ARG A 384 26.04 -5.38 13.42
N ARG A 385 25.25 -4.80 12.51
CA ARG A 385 24.92 -3.38 12.48
C ARG A 385 23.47 -3.19 12.88
N LEU A 386 23.23 -2.23 13.75
CA LEU A 386 21.89 -1.79 14.09
C LEU A 386 21.31 -0.97 12.96
N ILE A 387 20.05 -1.20 12.64
CA ILE A 387 19.20 -0.30 11.87
C ILE A 387 17.90 -0.07 12.65
N GLY A 388 17.30 1.11 12.58
CA GLY A 388 16.03 1.40 13.23
C GLY A 388 15.29 2.53 12.50
N TRP A 389 14.02 2.72 12.87
CA TRP A 389 13.19 3.80 12.35
C TRP A 389 13.77 5.15 12.73
N ASP A 390 13.37 6.22 12.03
CA ASP A 390 14.03 7.54 12.16
C ASP A 390 13.84 8.24 13.52
N GLU A 391 13.04 7.70 14.46
CA GLU A 391 12.97 8.13 15.85
C GLU A 391 14.27 7.86 16.62
N ILE A 392 15.10 6.91 16.19
CA ILE A 392 16.40 6.69 16.82
C ILE A 392 17.36 7.89 16.68
N LEU A 393 17.06 8.84 15.79
CA LEU A 393 17.77 10.12 15.69
C LEU A 393 17.53 11.03 16.91
N GLU A 394 16.45 10.81 17.64
CA GLU A 394 16.06 11.64 18.80
C GLU A 394 16.97 11.31 19.98
N GLY A 395 17.88 12.22 20.33
CA GLY A 395 18.83 12.07 21.44
C GLY A 395 20.22 11.57 21.09
N GLY A 396 20.48 11.15 19.85
CA GLY A 396 21.77 10.72 19.33
C GLY A 396 21.76 9.30 18.80
N LEU A 397 22.77 8.95 17.99
CA LEU A 397 22.91 7.65 17.33
C LEU A 397 24.22 6.96 17.68
N PRO A 398 24.24 5.60 17.83
CA PRO A 398 25.47 4.83 17.80
C PRO A 398 26.24 5.10 16.49
N PRO A 399 27.60 5.15 16.52
CA PRO A 399 28.41 5.56 15.36
C PRO A 399 28.15 4.75 14.09
N ASP A 400 27.86 3.45 14.21
CA ASP A 400 27.64 2.52 13.11
C ASP A 400 26.16 2.24 12.80
N ALA A 401 25.23 2.93 13.47
CA ALA A 401 23.80 2.76 13.23
C ALA A 401 23.39 3.24 11.85
N SER A 402 22.44 2.55 11.26
CA SER A 402 21.75 2.96 10.04
C SER A 402 20.33 3.39 10.37
N VAL A 403 19.76 4.28 9.56
CA VAL A 403 18.42 4.85 9.78
C VAL A 403 17.46 4.46 8.67
N MET A 404 16.29 3.98 9.03
CA MET A 404 15.17 3.80 8.10
C MET A 404 14.15 4.93 8.28
N SER A 405 14.03 5.81 7.28
CA SER A 405 13.21 7.01 7.38
C SER A 405 11.82 6.77 6.84
N TRP A 406 10.79 6.83 7.72
CA TRP A 406 9.39 6.58 7.39
C TRP A 406 8.48 7.82 7.54
N ARG A 407 8.79 8.74 8.46
CA ARG A 407 8.02 9.97 8.70
C ARG A 407 8.15 11.02 7.58
N GLY A 408 8.90 10.69 6.54
CA GLY A 408 9.21 11.53 5.40
C GLY A 408 10.64 11.31 4.92
N THR A 409 11.27 12.34 4.37
CA THR A 409 12.66 12.28 3.91
C THR A 409 13.63 13.05 4.82
N ASP A 410 13.13 13.83 5.76
CA ASP A 410 13.95 14.71 6.62
C ASP A 410 14.87 13.92 7.55
N GLY A 411 14.39 12.81 8.11
CA GLY A 411 15.20 11.90 8.91
C GLY A 411 16.38 11.33 8.12
N ALA A 412 16.15 10.89 6.88
CA ALA A 412 17.19 10.40 5.99
C ALA A 412 18.21 11.48 5.64
N LEU A 413 17.74 12.72 5.36
CA LEU A 413 18.62 13.87 5.09
C LEU A 413 19.52 14.19 6.29
N ALA A 414 18.94 14.19 7.49
CA ALA A 414 19.67 14.46 8.72
C ALA A 414 20.75 13.38 8.96
N ALA A 415 20.36 12.10 8.91
CA ALA A 415 21.28 10.98 9.12
C ALA A 415 22.41 10.92 8.09
N ALA A 416 22.09 11.09 6.79
CA ALA A 416 23.09 11.09 5.72
C ALA A 416 24.11 12.23 5.90
N ARG A 417 23.67 13.44 6.32
CA ARG A 417 24.57 14.55 6.63
C ARG A 417 25.46 14.31 7.86
N MET A 418 25.02 13.47 8.78
CA MET A 418 25.81 13.01 9.92
C MET A 418 26.78 11.87 9.55
N GLY A 419 26.68 11.33 8.33
CA GLY A 419 27.53 10.24 7.85
C GLY A 419 26.97 8.85 8.12
N HIS A 420 25.70 8.72 8.51
CA HIS A 420 25.02 7.44 8.71
C HIS A 420 24.37 6.95 7.41
N ASP A 421 24.44 5.64 7.20
CA ASP A 421 23.74 5.01 6.08
C ASP A 421 22.22 5.03 6.30
N VAL A 422 21.48 5.27 5.23
CA VAL A 422 20.01 5.44 5.29
C VAL A 422 19.25 4.60 4.27
N VAL A 423 18.09 4.12 4.67
CA VAL A 423 17.08 3.52 3.80
C VAL A 423 15.82 4.37 3.85
N LEU A 424 15.21 4.64 2.70
CA LEU A 424 14.00 5.45 2.62
C LEU A 424 12.75 4.56 2.51
N ALA A 425 11.82 4.75 3.45
CA ALA A 425 10.52 4.08 3.48
C ALA A 425 9.38 5.07 3.80
N PRO A 426 9.32 6.29 3.18
CA PRO A 426 8.36 7.32 3.60
C PRO A 426 6.91 6.86 3.43
N ALA A 427 6.13 6.95 4.50
CA ALA A 427 4.75 6.45 4.57
C ALA A 427 3.86 7.01 3.44
N GLY A 428 4.01 8.28 3.10
CA GLY A 428 3.23 8.94 2.04
C GLY A 428 3.50 8.42 0.62
N SER A 429 4.56 7.61 0.40
CA SER A 429 4.96 7.12 -0.93
C SER A 429 5.24 5.63 -1.00
N LEU A 430 5.56 4.98 0.13
CA LEU A 430 6.03 3.60 0.14
C LEU A 430 5.31 2.68 1.15
N TYR A 431 4.26 3.15 1.87
CA TYR A 431 3.44 2.29 2.72
C TYR A 431 2.28 1.68 1.91
N PHE A 432 2.39 0.39 1.62
CA PHE A 432 1.49 -0.32 0.71
C PHE A 432 0.19 -0.81 1.39
N ASP A 433 0.00 -0.56 2.66
CA ASP A 433 -1.28 -0.67 3.37
C ASP A 433 -2.27 0.47 3.03
N GLY A 434 -1.79 1.55 2.39
CA GLY A 434 -2.64 2.56 1.78
C GLY A 434 -3.40 2.03 0.56
N ARG A 435 -4.67 2.45 0.38
CA ARG A 435 -5.51 2.03 -0.75
C ARG A 435 -4.93 2.45 -2.09
N GLN A 436 -5.15 1.64 -3.12
CA GLN A 436 -4.68 1.96 -4.48
C GLN A 436 -5.61 2.95 -5.22
N SER A 437 -6.89 3.03 -4.83
CA SER A 437 -7.87 3.98 -5.37
C SER A 437 -8.94 4.33 -4.34
N GLU A 438 -9.82 5.30 -4.68
CA GLU A 438 -10.99 5.68 -3.86
C GLU A 438 -12.26 4.92 -4.24
N ARG A 439 -12.15 3.85 -5.01
CA ARG A 439 -13.31 3.10 -5.46
C ARG A 439 -13.99 2.37 -4.30
N ASP A 440 -15.29 2.20 -4.42
CA ASP A 440 -16.09 1.51 -3.39
C ASP A 440 -15.73 0.02 -3.24
N ASP A 441 -15.13 -0.59 -4.27
CA ASP A 441 -14.70 -1.99 -4.27
C ASP A 441 -13.22 -2.19 -3.88
N GLU A 442 -12.52 -1.16 -3.41
CA GLU A 442 -11.22 -1.33 -2.78
C GLU A 442 -11.38 -2.02 -1.40
N PRO A 443 -10.44 -2.90 -1.03
CA PRO A 443 -10.47 -3.56 0.27
C PRO A 443 -10.20 -2.59 1.44
N GLU A 444 -10.13 -3.14 2.65
CA GLU A 444 -9.71 -2.45 3.87
C GLU A 444 -8.31 -1.84 3.73
N GLY A 445 -8.00 -0.90 4.62
CA GLY A 445 -6.70 -0.20 4.64
C GLY A 445 -6.81 1.22 5.20
N ARG A 446 -5.70 1.93 5.19
CA ARG A 446 -5.69 3.36 5.58
C ARG A 446 -6.46 4.19 4.55
N LEU A 447 -7.21 5.19 5.01
CA LEU A 447 -7.82 6.16 4.11
C LEU A 447 -6.73 7.04 3.47
N GLY A 448 -7.06 7.55 2.30
CA GLY A 448 -6.10 8.18 1.42
C GLY A 448 -5.66 7.21 0.32
N GLN A 449 -5.00 7.77 -0.69
CA GLN A 449 -4.56 7.00 -1.85
C GLN A 449 -3.05 6.94 -1.92
N LEU A 450 -2.54 5.76 -2.22
CA LEU A 450 -1.19 5.56 -2.71
C LEU A 450 -1.26 4.95 -4.12
N PRO A 451 -1.54 5.73 -5.16
CA PRO A 451 -1.56 5.25 -6.53
C PRO A 451 -0.16 4.85 -7.01
N ILE A 452 -0.10 3.90 -7.94
CA ILE A 452 1.18 3.40 -8.47
C ILE A 452 2.09 4.52 -9.02
N LYS A 453 1.53 5.60 -9.56
CA LYS A 453 2.30 6.74 -10.06
C LYS A 453 3.07 7.45 -8.95
N ARG A 454 2.50 7.59 -7.75
CA ARG A 454 3.20 8.19 -6.61
C ARG A 454 4.41 7.36 -6.18
N VAL A 455 4.31 6.04 -6.22
CA VAL A 455 5.45 5.13 -5.98
C VAL A 455 6.51 5.31 -7.06
N TYR A 456 6.10 5.38 -8.34
CA TYR A 456 7.01 5.54 -9.49
C TYR A 456 7.74 6.89 -9.50
N ASP A 457 7.05 7.96 -9.10
CA ASP A 457 7.60 9.32 -9.10
C ASP A 457 8.54 9.58 -7.90
N PHE A 458 8.55 8.69 -6.90
CA PHE A 458 9.41 8.83 -5.74
C PHE A 458 10.90 8.84 -6.13
N GLU A 459 11.66 9.79 -5.55
CA GLU A 459 13.09 9.90 -5.75
C GLU A 459 13.83 9.77 -4.41
N PRO A 460 14.55 8.65 -4.21
CA PRO A 460 15.23 8.40 -2.93
C PRO A 460 16.37 9.36 -2.63
N VAL A 461 17.08 9.85 -3.66
CA VAL A 461 18.17 10.79 -3.46
C VAL A 461 17.62 12.21 -3.61
N ALA A 462 17.44 12.88 -2.48
CA ALA A 462 16.96 14.24 -2.46
C ALA A 462 17.97 15.20 -3.13
N PRO A 463 17.49 16.19 -3.91
CA PRO A 463 18.36 17.14 -4.61
C PRO A 463 19.22 18.01 -3.68
N GLU A 464 18.88 18.09 -2.40
CA GLU A 464 19.59 18.82 -1.35
C GLU A 464 20.83 18.07 -0.83
N LEU A 465 21.01 16.80 -1.20
CA LEU A 465 22.19 16.02 -0.84
C LEU A 465 23.28 16.20 -1.90
N ASP A 466 24.44 16.65 -1.50
CA ASP A 466 25.64 16.59 -2.33
C ASP A 466 26.13 15.14 -2.52
N ALA A 467 27.09 14.94 -3.42
CA ALA A 467 27.59 13.61 -3.74
C ALA A 467 28.25 12.89 -2.54
N ALA A 468 28.82 13.68 -1.60
CA ALA A 468 29.47 13.11 -0.41
C ALA A 468 28.48 12.52 0.59
N HIS A 469 27.29 13.13 0.70
CA HIS A 469 26.21 12.65 1.56
C HIS A 469 25.27 11.69 0.84
N ALA A 470 25.01 11.88 -0.46
CA ALA A 470 24.15 11.00 -1.26
C ALA A 470 24.63 9.54 -1.31
N ARG A 471 25.96 9.28 -1.12
CA ARG A 471 26.51 7.93 -1.04
C ARG A 471 26.01 7.12 0.14
N HIS A 472 25.48 7.78 1.18
CA HIS A 472 24.91 7.12 2.34
C HIS A 472 23.48 6.63 2.11
N VAL A 473 22.84 7.02 1.00
CA VAL A 473 21.52 6.48 0.62
C VAL A 473 21.73 5.07 0.08
N MET A 474 21.53 4.06 0.93
CA MET A 474 21.63 2.65 0.55
C MET A 474 20.53 2.24 -0.42
N GLY A 475 19.35 2.85 -0.32
CA GLY A 475 18.21 2.56 -1.17
C GLY A 475 16.88 2.88 -0.54
N LEU A 476 15.88 2.06 -0.89
CA LEU A 476 14.50 2.26 -0.46
C LEU A 476 13.80 0.93 -0.17
N GLU A 477 12.72 1.04 0.60
CA GLU A 477 11.90 -0.10 0.99
C GLU A 477 10.42 0.24 0.92
N GLY A 478 9.63 -0.66 0.32
CA GLY A 478 8.18 -0.61 0.45
C GLY A 478 7.76 -1.33 1.71
N ALA A 479 6.88 -0.74 2.52
CA ALA A 479 6.42 -1.36 3.75
C ALA A 479 4.97 -1.81 3.62
N LEU A 480 4.67 -3.05 4.04
CA LEU A 480 3.30 -3.56 4.16
C LEU A 480 2.98 -3.86 5.62
N TRP A 481 2.33 -2.92 6.28
CA TRP A 481 1.68 -3.11 7.56
C TRP A 481 0.40 -3.92 7.39
N THR A 482 0.10 -4.82 8.32
CA THR A 482 -0.92 -5.85 8.07
C THR A 482 -2.15 -5.77 8.98
N GLU A 483 -2.41 -4.66 9.67
CA GLU A 483 -3.59 -4.47 10.51
C GLU A 483 -4.90 -4.79 9.77
N TYR A 484 -4.93 -4.50 8.46
CA TYR A 484 -6.07 -4.73 7.56
C TYR A 484 -5.74 -5.69 6.41
N VAL A 485 -4.69 -6.52 6.56
CA VAL A 485 -4.22 -7.46 5.52
C VAL A 485 -4.13 -8.88 6.09
N PRO A 486 -5.26 -9.52 6.46
CA PRO A 486 -5.27 -10.81 7.14
C PRO A 486 -5.05 -12.01 6.22
N SER A 487 -4.89 -11.83 4.91
CA SER A 487 -4.76 -12.94 3.96
C SER A 487 -3.76 -12.65 2.85
N ARG A 488 -3.22 -13.73 2.25
CA ARG A 488 -2.34 -13.63 1.09
C ARG A 488 -2.98 -12.89 -0.09
N GLN A 489 -4.27 -13.10 -0.35
CA GLN A 489 -4.97 -12.42 -1.44
C GLN A 489 -4.97 -10.91 -1.25
N LEU A 490 -5.22 -10.44 -0.02
CA LEU A 490 -5.18 -9.01 0.31
C LEU A 490 -3.74 -8.48 0.29
N MET A 491 -2.75 -9.27 0.74
CA MET A 491 -1.34 -8.93 0.63
C MET A 491 -0.92 -8.72 -0.84
N GLU A 492 -1.26 -9.66 -1.72
CA GLU A 492 -0.98 -9.55 -3.14
C GLU A 492 -1.69 -8.34 -3.78
N HIS A 493 -2.96 -8.10 -3.42
CA HIS A 493 -3.71 -6.92 -3.87
C HIS A 493 -3.01 -5.63 -3.42
N ALA A 494 -2.61 -5.55 -2.16
CA ALA A 494 -1.93 -4.36 -1.61
C ALA A 494 -0.58 -4.10 -2.30
N LEU A 495 0.21 -5.15 -2.54
CA LEU A 495 1.55 -5.04 -3.11
C LEU A 495 1.55 -4.80 -4.62
N PHE A 496 0.75 -5.54 -5.37
CA PHE A 496 0.80 -5.51 -6.83
C PHE A 496 -0.33 -4.66 -7.42
N PRO A 497 -0.03 -3.84 -8.45
CA PRO A 497 1.25 -3.77 -9.21
C PRO A 497 2.28 -2.77 -8.66
N ARG A 498 2.11 -2.16 -7.46
CA ARG A 498 3.00 -1.11 -6.92
C ARG A 498 4.44 -1.57 -6.75
N VAL A 499 4.67 -2.85 -6.43
CA VAL A 499 6.00 -3.46 -6.35
C VAL A 499 6.76 -3.35 -7.69
N ALA A 500 6.08 -3.37 -8.85
CA ALA A 500 6.72 -3.14 -10.14
C ALA A 500 7.29 -1.72 -10.25
N ALA A 501 6.58 -0.71 -9.74
CA ALA A 501 7.05 0.67 -9.69
C ALA A 501 8.20 0.84 -8.68
N LEU A 502 8.06 0.27 -7.48
CA LEU A 502 9.14 0.23 -6.48
C LEU A 502 10.43 -0.36 -7.04
N ALA A 503 10.32 -1.50 -7.72
CA ALA A 503 11.45 -2.18 -8.33
C ALA A 503 12.15 -1.31 -9.37
N GLU A 504 11.38 -0.59 -10.21
CA GLU A 504 11.96 0.32 -11.20
C GLU A 504 12.66 1.52 -10.57
N VAL A 505 12.09 2.08 -9.50
CA VAL A 505 12.73 3.17 -8.74
C VAL A 505 14.01 2.69 -8.05
N ALA A 506 13.98 1.48 -7.49
CA ALA A 506 15.12 0.91 -6.76
C ALA A 506 16.27 0.45 -7.67
N TRP A 507 15.94 0.00 -8.87
CA TRP A 507 16.89 -0.61 -9.79
C TRP A 507 17.42 0.36 -10.84
N SER A 508 16.50 1.06 -11.55
CA SER A 508 16.84 1.86 -12.72
C SER A 508 17.41 3.23 -12.33
N THR A 509 18.34 3.73 -13.09
CA THR A 509 18.83 5.10 -12.91
C THR A 509 17.68 6.11 -13.15
N ARG A 510 17.75 7.29 -12.52
CA ARG A 510 16.72 8.32 -12.65
C ARG A 510 16.44 8.66 -14.13
N ASP A 511 17.50 8.82 -14.94
CA ASP A 511 17.39 9.21 -16.34
C ASP A 511 16.86 8.09 -17.25
N ALA A 512 16.96 6.83 -16.82
CA ALA A 512 16.39 5.68 -17.54
C ALA A 512 14.91 5.47 -17.26
N ARG A 513 14.36 6.07 -16.20
CA ARG A 513 12.94 5.97 -15.85
C ARG A 513 12.09 6.84 -16.75
N ASN A 514 11.05 6.26 -17.35
CA ASN A 514 10.08 6.96 -18.18
C ASN A 514 8.69 6.37 -17.95
N TRP A 515 7.78 7.17 -17.39
CA TRP A 515 6.44 6.73 -17.04
C TRP A 515 5.65 6.19 -18.24
N GLU A 516 5.66 6.91 -19.36
CA GLU A 516 4.92 6.52 -20.56
C GLU A 516 5.45 5.19 -21.16
N ALA A 517 6.76 4.97 -21.08
CA ALA A 517 7.37 3.70 -21.48
C ALA A 517 7.18 2.59 -20.44
N PHE A 518 6.94 2.92 -19.16
CA PHE A 518 6.65 1.96 -18.10
C PHE A 518 5.27 1.34 -18.27
N LEU A 519 4.24 2.11 -18.63
CA LEU A 519 2.85 1.65 -18.69
C LEU A 519 2.63 0.42 -19.61
N PRO A 520 3.09 0.39 -20.86
CA PRO A 520 2.94 -0.82 -21.67
C PRO A 520 3.69 -2.04 -21.10
N ARG A 521 4.83 -1.84 -20.41
CA ARG A 521 5.57 -2.91 -19.73
C ARG A 521 4.82 -3.41 -18.49
N LEU A 522 4.17 -2.50 -17.76
CA LEU A 522 3.29 -2.81 -16.65
C LEU A 522 2.10 -3.69 -17.07
N VAL A 523 1.51 -3.43 -18.25
CA VAL A 523 0.44 -4.28 -18.80
C VAL A 523 0.95 -5.72 -19.00
N LEU A 524 2.15 -5.90 -19.53
CA LEU A 524 2.76 -7.22 -19.70
C LEU A 524 3.07 -7.90 -18.35
N ALA A 525 3.51 -7.13 -17.37
CA ALA A 525 3.71 -7.62 -16.00
C ALA A 525 2.38 -8.06 -15.36
N GLN A 526 1.31 -7.27 -15.47
CA GLN A 526 -0.01 -7.65 -14.96
C GLN A 526 -0.58 -8.90 -15.64
N GLN A 527 -0.38 -9.06 -16.94
CA GLN A 527 -0.75 -10.29 -17.63
C GLN A 527 0.02 -11.50 -17.08
N ARG A 528 1.30 -11.32 -16.69
CA ARG A 528 2.11 -12.34 -16.03
C ARG A 528 1.56 -12.67 -14.66
N TYR A 529 1.22 -11.68 -13.82
CA TYR A 529 0.61 -11.88 -12.50
C TYR A 529 -0.68 -12.70 -12.59
N ARG A 530 -1.59 -12.34 -13.51
CA ARG A 530 -2.83 -13.11 -13.73
C ARG A 530 -2.55 -14.58 -14.08
N ARG A 531 -1.55 -14.87 -14.95
CA ARG A 531 -1.17 -16.24 -15.29
C ARG A 531 -0.57 -17.02 -14.14
N GLN A 532 0.08 -16.34 -13.21
CA GLN A 532 0.66 -16.92 -11.99
C GLN A 532 -0.34 -17.04 -10.86
N GLY A 533 -1.56 -16.52 -11.02
CA GLY A 533 -2.59 -16.52 -9.98
C GLY A 533 -2.36 -15.49 -8.88
N ILE A 534 -1.51 -14.48 -9.11
CA ILE A 534 -1.29 -13.37 -8.18
C ILE A 534 -2.52 -12.45 -8.23
N ALA A 535 -3.10 -12.18 -7.08
CA ALA A 535 -4.29 -11.34 -6.91
C ALA A 535 -3.97 -9.83 -7.03
N ALA A 536 -3.26 -9.44 -8.09
CA ALA A 536 -2.86 -8.05 -8.32
C ALA A 536 -4.07 -7.14 -8.54
N ALA A 537 -4.05 -5.95 -7.93
CA ALA A 537 -5.07 -4.94 -8.14
C ALA A 537 -5.13 -4.45 -9.60
N ASP A 538 -6.33 -4.17 -10.08
CA ASP A 538 -6.56 -3.54 -11.39
C ASP A 538 -6.78 -2.04 -11.31
N SER A 539 -6.70 -1.45 -10.11
CA SER A 539 -7.07 -0.08 -9.76
C SER A 539 -6.42 0.98 -10.66
N ALA A 540 -5.18 0.75 -11.10
CA ALA A 540 -4.46 1.65 -12.00
C ALA A 540 -5.20 1.87 -13.35
N PHE A 541 -5.81 0.82 -13.90
CA PHE A 541 -6.45 0.82 -15.23
C PHE A 541 -7.97 0.77 -15.18
N ALA A 542 -8.55 0.54 -14.00
CA ALA A 542 -9.99 0.44 -13.83
C ALA A 542 -10.70 1.76 -14.16
N VAL A 543 -11.78 1.69 -14.94
CA VAL A 543 -12.49 2.88 -15.38
C VAL A 543 -13.25 3.53 -14.22
N GLN A 544 -13.07 4.82 -14.05
CA GLN A 544 -13.82 5.72 -13.16
C GLN A 544 -14.89 6.45 -13.97
N VAL A 545 -16.02 6.72 -13.33
CA VAL A 545 -17.18 7.37 -13.94
C VAL A 545 -17.57 8.60 -13.12
N ASP A 546 -17.25 9.77 -13.60
CA ASP A 546 -17.50 11.04 -12.93
C ASP A 546 -18.68 11.79 -13.56
N VAL A 547 -19.66 12.19 -12.74
CA VAL A 547 -20.77 13.05 -13.19
C VAL A 547 -20.29 14.50 -13.22
N VAL A 548 -20.13 15.03 -14.43
CA VAL A 548 -19.64 16.41 -14.66
C VAL A 548 -20.78 17.41 -14.43
N GLY A 549 -20.47 18.55 -13.80
CA GLY A 549 -21.46 19.58 -13.45
C GLY A 549 -22.28 19.26 -12.20
N GLY A 550 -22.03 18.10 -11.59
CA GLY A 550 -22.65 17.67 -10.35
C GLY A 550 -23.98 16.92 -10.48
N ARG A 551 -24.24 16.07 -9.51
CA ARG A 551 -25.41 15.17 -9.49
C ARG A 551 -26.74 15.94 -9.39
N ALA A 552 -26.77 17.07 -8.66
CA ALA A 552 -27.95 17.92 -8.53
C ALA A 552 -28.35 18.54 -9.89
N ALA A 553 -27.37 18.98 -10.69
CA ALA A 553 -27.61 19.51 -12.03
C ALA A 553 -28.10 18.42 -12.99
N ALA A 554 -27.53 17.21 -12.93
CA ALA A 554 -27.99 16.07 -13.73
C ALA A 554 -29.46 15.70 -13.42
N LEU A 555 -29.84 15.69 -12.14
CA LEU A 555 -31.24 15.47 -11.71
C LEU A 555 -32.17 16.56 -12.25
N ALA A 556 -31.76 17.82 -12.23
CA ALA A 556 -32.55 18.93 -12.75
C ALA A 556 -32.73 18.86 -14.26
N ALA A 557 -31.71 18.41 -14.99
CA ALA A 557 -31.73 18.33 -16.46
C ALA A 557 -32.37 17.05 -17.00
N GLY A 558 -32.62 16.02 -16.18
CA GLY A 558 -33.04 14.70 -16.60
C GLY A 558 -32.02 13.95 -17.46
N LYS A 559 -30.79 14.40 -17.48
CA LYS A 559 -29.64 13.81 -18.18
C LYS A 559 -28.35 14.09 -17.45
N ALA A 560 -27.37 13.20 -17.58
CA ALA A 560 -26.04 13.36 -16.99
C ALA A 560 -24.97 13.49 -18.06
N GLN A 561 -24.03 14.39 -17.84
CA GLN A 561 -22.76 14.37 -18.55
C GLN A 561 -21.75 13.59 -17.70
N VAL A 562 -21.16 12.55 -18.28
CA VAL A 562 -20.18 11.73 -17.57
C VAL A 562 -18.83 11.79 -18.27
N ARG A 563 -17.77 11.82 -17.46
CA ARG A 563 -16.39 11.63 -17.89
C ARG A 563 -15.96 10.22 -17.51
N LEU A 564 -15.33 9.52 -18.44
CA LEU A 564 -14.70 8.23 -18.18
C LEU A 564 -13.19 8.43 -18.23
N SER A 565 -12.51 7.95 -17.20
CA SER A 565 -11.05 8.01 -17.10
C SER A 565 -10.52 6.76 -16.39
N ASN A 566 -9.22 6.59 -16.36
CA ASN A 566 -8.57 5.72 -15.41
C ASN A 566 -7.37 6.43 -14.78
N GLN A 567 -6.88 5.90 -13.68
CA GLN A 567 -5.89 6.55 -12.82
C GLN A 567 -4.59 6.91 -13.55
N VAL A 568 -4.18 6.09 -14.54
CA VAL A 568 -2.90 6.24 -15.24
C VAL A 568 -3.04 6.89 -16.63
N GLY A 569 -4.25 7.16 -17.09
CA GLY A 569 -4.50 7.76 -18.40
C GLY A 569 -4.08 6.88 -19.59
N PHE A 570 -4.01 5.56 -19.42
CA PHE A 570 -3.48 4.62 -20.42
C PHE A 570 -4.57 3.66 -20.93
N GLY A 571 -4.48 3.35 -22.22
CA GLY A 571 -5.41 2.48 -22.92
C GLY A 571 -6.61 3.24 -23.49
N GLU A 572 -7.38 2.55 -24.32
CA GLU A 572 -8.60 3.09 -24.92
C GLU A 572 -9.83 2.65 -24.12
N ILE A 573 -10.59 3.61 -23.63
CA ILE A 573 -11.82 3.31 -22.88
C ILE A 573 -12.94 3.03 -23.86
N ARG A 574 -13.58 1.86 -23.70
CA ARG A 574 -14.75 1.39 -24.45
C ARG A 574 -15.92 1.21 -23.53
N TYR A 575 -17.14 1.45 -24.01
CA TYR A 575 -18.34 1.36 -23.21
C TYR A 575 -19.53 0.76 -23.96
N THR A 576 -20.53 0.31 -23.20
CA THR A 576 -21.85 -0.12 -23.65
C THR A 576 -22.94 0.50 -22.78
N LEU A 577 -24.13 0.64 -23.31
CA LEU A 577 -25.32 1.16 -22.61
C LEU A 577 -26.46 0.12 -22.52
N ASP A 578 -26.31 -1.03 -23.15
CA ASP A 578 -27.28 -2.14 -23.18
C ASP A 578 -27.01 -3.20 -22.10
N GLY A 579 -25.95 -3.00 -21.25
CA GLY A 579 -25.54 -3.92 -20.21
C GLY A 579 -24.63 -5.05 -20.69
N SER A 580 -24.30 -5.14 -21.99
CA SER A 580 -23.32 -6.08 -22.51
C SER A 580 -21.92 -5.76 -22.00
N THR A 581 -21.03 -6.77 -21.96
CA THR A 581 -19.62 -6.54 -21.58
C THR A 581 -18.91 -5.81 -22.71
N PRO A 582 -18.27 -4.64 -22.45
CA PRO A 582 -17.47 -3.95 -23.45
C PRO A 582 -16.35 -4.84 -24.00
N THR A 583 -16.13 -4.76 -25.28
CA THR A 583 -15.04 -5.40 -26.03
C THR A 583 -14.21 -4.32 -26.72
N SER A 584 -13.09 -4.68 -27.30
CA SER A 584 -12.27 -3.77 -28.14
C SER A 584 -13.02 -3.21 -29.36
N GLY A 585 -14.15 -3.82 -29.76
CA GLY A 585 -15.05 -3.36 -30.81
C GLY A 585 -16.22 -2.50 -30.34
N SER A 586 -16.39 -2.28 -29.03
CA SER A 586 -17.48 -1.46 -28.47
C SER A 586 -17.24 0.05 -28.72
N SER A 587 -18.25 0.88 -28.41
CA SER A 587 -18.18 2.33 -28.62
C SER A 587 -17.02 2.98 -27.88
N THR A 588 -16.40 3.96 -28.51
CA THR A 588 -15.37 4.84 -27.93
C THR A 588 -15.98 6.12 -27.41
N LEU A 589 -15.25 6.82 -26.54
CA LEU A 589 -15.65 8.15 -26.10
C LEU A 589 -15.69 9.14 -27.27
N PRO A 590 -16.62 10.11 -27.25
CA PRO A 590 -16.59 11.26 -28.16
C PRO A 590 -15.26 12.04 -28.00
N ALA A 591 -14.88 12.80 -29.03
CA ALA A 591 -13.67 13.64 -28.99
C ALA A 591 -13.66 14.66 -27.84
N SER A 592 -14.82 15.05 -27.31
CA SER A 592 -14.97 15.90 -26.12
C SER A 592 -14.53 15.21 -24.82
N GLY A 593 -14.36 13.89 -24.82
CA GLY A 593 -14.12 13.09 -23.60
C GLY A 593 -15.33 13.00 -22.67
N LEU A 594 -16.50 13.54 -23.09
CA LEU A 594 -17.75 13.58 -22.32
C LEU A 594 -18.83 12.77 -23.03
N LEU A 595 -19.55 11.97 -22.25
CA LEU A 595 -20.69 11.19 -22.71
C LEU A 595 -21.97 11.78 -22.09
N GLU A 596 -22.92 12.19 -22.91
CA GLU A 596 -24.24 12.62 -22.45
C GLU A 596 -25.20 11.42 -22.41
N LEU A 597 -25.80 11.17 -21.24
CA LEU A 597 -26.66 10.03 -20.97
C LEU A 597 -28.05 10.51 -20.51
N PRO A 598 -29.15 10.10 -21.15
CA PRO A 598 -30.48 10.31 -20.60
C PRO A 598 -30.64 9.49 -19.30
N LEU A 599 -31.48 9.95 -18.38
CA LEU A 599 -31.82 9.21 -17.18
C LEU A 599 -33.12 8.39 -17.39
N PRO A 600 -33.16 7.08 -17.01
CA PRO A 600 -32.05 6.29 -16.48
C PRO A 600 -31.09 5.74 -17.56
N ALA A 601 -29.83 5.52 -17.23
CA ALA A 601 -28.87 4.83 -18.07
C ALA A 601 -28.09 3.77 -17.26
N ARG A 602 -27.70 2.68 -17.94
CA ARG A 602 -26.78 1.68 -17.40
C ARG A 602 -25.52 1.67 -18.24
N LEU A 603 -24.47 2.26 -17.70
CA LEU A 603 -23.16 2.35 -18.34
C LEU A 603 -22.29 1.19 -17.88
N ARG A 604 -21.67 0.49 -18.84
CA ARG A 604 -20.61 -0.47 -18.57
C ARG A 604 -19.37 -0.10 -19.37
N ALA A 605 -18.22 0.01 -18.72
CA ALA A 605 -17.00 0.49 -19.35
C ALA A 605 -15.77 -0.33 -18.94
N ASN A 606 -14.77 -0.39 -19.83
CA ASN A 606 -13.47 -0.98 -19.57
C ASN A 606 -12.40 -0.29 -20.42
N ALA A 607 -11.14 -0.35 -19.96
CA ALA A 607 -9.97 0.10 -20.69
C ALA A 607 -9.31 -1.07 -21.43
N PHE A 608 -8.81 -0.82 -22.65
CA PHE A 608 -8.17 -1.81 -23.51
C PHE A 608 -6.80 -1.33 -23.99
N ALA A 609 -5.83 -2.24 -24.05
CA ALA A 609 -4.58 -1.99 -24.74
C ALA A 609 -4.78 -1.94 -26.26
N GLN A 610 -3.77 -1.49 -27.01
CA GLN A 610 -3.81 -1.39 -28.48
C GLN A 610 -4.09 -2.75 -29.16
N ASP A 611 -3.66 -3.84 -28.58
CA ASP A 611 -3.89 -5.20 -29.08
C ASP A 611 -5.29 -5.74 -28.72
N GLY A 612 -6.15 -4.94 -28.11
CA GLY A 612 -7.47 -5.31 -27.67
C GLY A 612 -7.53 -6.06 -26.34
N THR A 613 -6.40 -6.22 -25.65
CA THR A 613 -6.36 -6.86 -24.32
C THR A 613 -7.05 -5.99 -23.27
N PRO A 614 -8.00 -6.53 -22.47
CA PRO A 614 -8.62 -5.79 -21.38
C PRO A 614 -7.60 -5.53 -20.26
N LEU A 615 -7.51 -4.27 -19.81
CA LEU A 615 -6.55 -3.83 -18.78
C LEU A 615 -7.06 -4.04 -17.37
N ALA A 616 -8.37 -3.97 -17.18
CA ALA A 616 -9.05 -4.13 -15.89
C ALA A 616 -10.32 -5.00 -16.05
N ALA A 617 -10.99 -5.29 -14.95
CA ALA A 617 -12.36 -5.82 -15.00
C ALA A 617 -13.32 -4.72 -15.45
N PRO A 618 -14.38 -5.05 -16.23
CA PRO A 618 -15.37 -4.04 -16.63
C PRO A 618 -16.12 -3.51 -15.41
N ARG A 619 -16.32 -2.19 -15.38
CA ARG A 619 -17.09 -1.51 -14.33
C ARG A 619 -18.47 -1.18 -14.82
N THR A 620 -19.48 -1.40 -13.98
CA THR A 620 -20.88 -1.10 -14.26
C THR A 620 -21.36 0.00 -13.33
N GLN A 621 -21.94 1.07 -13.91
CA GLN A 621 -22.50 2.17 -13.16
C GLN A 621 -23.94 2.43 -13.65
N SER A 622 -24.90 2.35 -12.73
CA SER A 622 -26.25 2.88 -13.01
C SER A 622 -26.26 4.38 -12.78
N ILE A 623 -26.84 5.10 -13.72
CA ILE A 623 -27.01 6.55 -13.65
C ILE A 623 -28.50 6.83 -13.76
N ASP A 624 -29.13 6.89 -12.61
CA ASP A 624 -30.58 7.11 -12.46
C ASP A 624 -30.83 8.03 -11.25
N VAL A 625 -32.08 8.38 -11.03
CA VAL A 625 -32.47 9.29 -9.95
C VAL A 625 -32.05 8.76 -8.59
N ALA A 626 -32.22 7.45 -8.33
CA ALA A 626 -31.85 6.86 -7.05
C ALA A 626 -30.32 6.91 -6.82
N ASN A 627 -29.53 6.56 -7.83
CA ASN A 627 -28.06 6.63 -7.75
C ASN A 627 -27.55 8.07 -7.62
N LEU A 628 -28.15 9.02 -8.33
CA LEU A 628 -27.77 10.43 -8.22
C LEU A 628 -28.11 11.03 -6.86
N LEU A 629 -29.13 10.51 -6.17
CA LEU A 629 -29.50 10.87 -4.79
C LEU A 629 -28.79 10.02 -3.72
N THR A 630 -27.92 9.09 -4.10
CA THR A 630 -27.14 8.26 -3.20
C THR A 630 -25.68 8.72 -3.18
N ARG A 631 -25.07 8.71 -1.99
CA ARG A 631 -23.63 8.84 -1.78
C ARG A 631 -23.13 7.62 -1.04
N SER A 632 -22.16 6.91 -1.60
CA SER A 632 -21.34 5.97 -0.85
C SER A 632 -20.43 6.71 0.12
N SER A 633 -19.86 6.02 1.09
CA SER A 633 -18.91 6.61 2.06
C SER A 633 -17.74 7.33 1.37
N ASN A 634 -17.26 6.82 0.23
CA ASN A 634 -16.18 7.46 -0.55
C ASN A 634 -16.65 8.74 -1.28
N ALA A 635 -17.96 8.96 -1.45
CA ALA A 635 -18.53 10.16 -2.04
C ALA A 635 -19.03 11.17 -0.99
N LEU A 636 -18.84 10.88 0.29
CA LEU A 636 -19.02 11.80 1.40
C LEU A 636 -17.68 12.48 1.71
N ASN A 637 -17.70 13.72 2.15
CA ASN A 637 -16.51 14.37 2.67
C ASN A 637 -16.42 14.12 4.18
N ALA A 638 -15.19 13.97 4.70
CA ALA A 638 -14.98 14.01 6.15
C ALA A 638 -15.26 15.42 6.69
N CYS A 639 -15.61 15.53 7.97
CA CYS A 639 -15.69 16.83 8.65
C CYS A 639 -14.27 17.42 8.79
N PRO A 640 -14.15 18.76 8.88
CA PRO A 640 -12.85 19.43 8.89
C PRO A 640 -11.87 19.00 9.98
N ASP A 641 -12.40 18.53 11.12
CA ASP A 641 -11.60 18.08 12.27
C ASP A 641 -11.30 16.58 12.28
N GLY A 642 -11.64 15.87 11.19
CA GLY A 642 -11.44 14.43 11.04
C GLY A 642 -10.12 14.09 10.37
N GLU A 643 -9.00 14.06 11.09
CA GLU A 643 -7.68 13.85 10.49
C GLU A 643 -7.29 12.39 10.30
N LEU A 644 -7.85 11.43 11.07
CA LEU A 644 -7.49 10.02 10.99
C LEU A 644 -8.65 9.17 10.48
N GLY A 645 -8.55 8.78 9.22
CA GLY A 645 -9.52 7.92 8.58
C GLY A 645 -8.99 6.51 8.34
N LEU A 646 -9.85 5.52 8.58
CA LEU A 646 -9.58 4.10 8.31
C LEU A 646 -10.72 3.51 7.50
N ARG A 647 -10.38 2.52 6.67
CA ARG A 647 -11.37 1.65 6.03
C ARG A 647 -11.33 0.30 6.73
N MET A 648 -12.32 0.07 7.59
CA MET A 648 -12.33 -1.07 8.52
C MET A 648 -13.32 -2.15 8.07
N PRO A 649 -12.95 -3.43 8.15
CA PRO A 649 -13.86 -4.52 7.86
C PRO A 649 -14.88 -4.70 8.99
N LEU A 650 -16.06 -5.26 8.64
CA LEU A 650 -17.07 -5.62 9.64
C LEU A 650 -16.52 -6.69 10.62
N ARG A 651 -15.65 -7.58 10.13
CA ARG A 651 -15.00 -8.66 10.89
C ARG A 651 -13.48 -8.58 10.69
N PRO A 652 -12.73 -8.02 11.64
CA PRO A 652 -11.30 -7.72 11.47
C PRO A 652 -10.40 -8.93 11.16
N GLU A 653 -10.75 -10.11 11.68
CA GLU A 653 -9.93 -11.34 11.53
C GLU A 653 -10.42 -12.26 10.41
N ALA A 654 -11.34 -11.78 9.56
CA ALA A 654 -11.79 -12.57 8.41
C ALA A 654 -10.72 -12.60 7.33
N SER A 655 -10.43 -13.80 6.83
CA SER A 655 -9.51 -14.01 5.71
C SER A 655 -10.15 -13.79 4.34
N ASP A 656 -11.45 -13.64 4.28
CA ASP A 656 -12.27 -13.39 3.10
C ASP A 656 -12.68 -11.92 3.00
N TRP A 657 -13.11 -11.51 1.82
CA TRP A 657 -13.66 -10.17 1.60
C TRP A 657 -14.95 -10.00 2.40
N THR A 658 -14.93 -9.09 3.38
CA THR A 658 -16.10 -8.72 4.18
C THR A 658 -16.53 -7.31 3.82
N PRO A 659 -17.78 -6.89 4.15
CA PRO A 659 -18.16 -5.48 4.03
C PRO A 659 -17.19 -4.59 4.82
N VAL A 660 -16.77 -3.49 4.21
CA VAL A 660 -15.81 -2.54 4.76
C VAL A 660 -16.40 -1.14 4.80
N PHE A 661 -16.02 -0.36 5.80
CA PHE A 661 -16.64 0.91 6.13
C PHE A 661 -15.59 1.99 6.39
N ASN A 662 -15.78 3.18 5.84
CA ASN A 662 -14.93 4.31 6.17
C ASN A 662 -15.27 4.83 7.57
N VAL A 663 -14.26 4.90 8.42
CA VAL A 663 -14.35 5.36 9.81
C VAL A 663 -13.54 6.63 9.96
N ASN A 664 -14.08 7.60 10.67
CA ASN A 664 -13.34 8.74 11.18
C ASN A 664 -13.13 8.55 12.69
N LEU A 665 -11.87 8.43 13.11
CA LEU A 665 -11.54 8.13 14.51
C LEU A 665 -11.57 9.37 15.41
N MET A 666 -11.34 10.57 14.86
CA MET A 666 -11.27 11.81 15.64
C MET A 666 -12.64 12.46 15.82
N ASP A 667 -13.45 12.47 14.75
CA ASP A 667 -14.83 12.99 14.79
C ASP A 667 -15.73 12.12 13.90
N SER A 668 -16.71 11.45 14.51
CA SER A 668 -17.64 10.55 13.81
C SER A 668 -18.67 11.33 12.99
N CYS A 669 -18.22 12.09 12.00
CA CYS A 669 -19.09 12.92 11.17
C CYS A 669 -18.69 12.92 9.69
N TRP A 670 -19.70 13.17 8.81
CA TRP A 670 -19.58 13.20 7.36
C TRP A 670 -20.44 14.29 6.75
N ILE A 671 -19.98 14.83 5.62
CA ILE A 671 -20.75 15.81 4.83
C ILE A 671 -21.22 15.14 3.55
N TYR A 672 -22.54 15.12 3.31
CA TYR A 672 -23.13 14.85 2.01
C TYR A 672 -23.12 16.14 1.19
N PRO A 673 -22.22 16.28 0.20
CA PRO A 673 -22.06 17.56 -0.49
C PRO A 673 -23.15 17.77 -1.55
N ALA A 674 -23.60 19.01 -1.72
CA ALA A 674 -24.51 19.47 -2.73
C ALA A 674 -25.78 18.59 -2.88
N ALA A 675 -26.45 18.33 -1.75
CA ALA A 675 -27.71 17.60 -1.71
C ALA A 675 -28.82 18.42 -2.38
N ARG A 676 -29.49 17.88 -3.39
CA ARG A 676 -30.71 18.47 -3.93
C ARG A 676 -31.89 18.05 -3.08
N LEU A 677 -32.50 19.00 -2.39
CA LEU A 677 -33.56 18.77 -1.40
C LEU A 677 -34.97 18.95 -1.95
N ASP A 678 -35.12 19.48 -3.17
CA ASP A 678 -36.42 19.66 -3.79
C ASP A 678 -37.17 18.33 -3.94
N GLY A 679 -38.33 18.22 -3.27
CA GLY A 679 -39.18 17.05 -3.32
C GLY A 679 -38.65 15.82 -2.56
N ILE A 680 -37.64 15.98 -1.71
CA ILE A 680 -37.16 14.92 -0.81
C ILE A 680 -38.04 14.84 0.43
N GLY A 681 -38.44 13.61 0.81
CA GLY A 681 -39.29 13.38 1.99
C GLY A 681 -38.65 12.47 3.06
N GLU A 682 -37.61 11.73 2.73
CA GLU A 682 -36.96 10.78 3.64
C GLU A 682 -35.45 10.73 3.39
N ILE A 683 -34.68 10.48 4.45
CA ILE A 683 -33.29 10.07 4.38
C ILE A 683 -33.15 8.62 4.86
N VAL A 684 -32.36 7.83 4.15
CA VAL A 684 -31.99 6.45 4.51
C VAL A 684 -30.48 6.39 4.60
N VAL A 685 -29.96 5.90 5.73
CA VAL A 685 -28.54 5.76 6.00
C VAL A 685 -28.24 4.30 6.28
N ASP A 686 -27.48 3.69 5.38
CA ASP A 686 -26.86 2.39 5.64
C ASP A 686 -25.55 2.66 6.41
N ALA A 687 -25.44 2.12 7.61
CA ALA A 687 -24.37 2.37 8.54
C ALA A 687 -23.84 1.05 9.15
N ALA A 688 -22.78 1.13 9.90
CA ALA A 688 -22.26 0.00 10.67
C ALA A 688 -21.86 0.44 12.09
N ARG A 689 -21.96 -0.51 13.02
CA ARG A 689 -21.32 -0.49 14.31
C ARG A 689 -20.16 -1.46 14.27
N LEU A 690 -18.96 -0.98 14.57
CA LEU A 690 -17.70 -1.70 14.45
C LEU A 690 -17.03 -1.81 15.82
N ALA A 691 -16.15 -2.78 16.00
CA ALA A 691 -15.32 -2.87 17.17
C ALA A 691 -14.40 -1.65 17.25
N ARG A 692 -14.26 -1.05 18.46
CA ARG A 692 -13.22 -0.07 18.70
C ARG A 692 -11.96 -0.81 19.09
N ASN A 693 -11.08 -0.98 18.15
CA ASN A 693 -9.81 -1.67 18.31
C ASN A 693 -8.64 -0.87 17.72
N TYR A 694 -8.63 0.45 18.00
CA TYR A 694 -7.54 1.32 17.58
C TYR A 694 -7.13 2.24 18.75
N GLY A 695 -5.87 2.13 19.17
CA GLY A 695 -5.27 2.98 20.20
C GLY A 695 -4.80 4.30 19.60
N LEU A 696 -5.27 5.42 20.14
CA LEU A 696 -4.91 6.77 19.69
C LEU A 696 -3.78 7.39 20.53
N ALA A 697 -3.29 6.69 21.55
CA ALA A 697 -2.27 7.21 22.46
C ALA A 697 -2.60 8.63 22.95
N HIS A 698 -1.66 9.57 22.82
CA HIS A 698 -1.86 10.97 23.21
C HIS A 698 -2.92 11.68 22.36
N ASP A 699 -3.20 11.21 21.16
CA ASP A 699 -4.20 11.79 20.26
C ASP A 699 -5.64 11.51 20.71
N ALA A 700 -5.86 10.63 21.69
CA ALA A 700 -7.17 10.38 22.28
C ALA A 700 -7.85 11.65 22.82
N VAL A 701 -7.06 12.63 23.25
CA VAL A 701 -7.57 13.94 23.73
C VAL A 701 -8.16 14.81 22.61
N LYS A 702 -7.88 14.50 21.35
CA LYS A 702 -8.40 15.19 20.17
C LYS A 702 -9.76 14.66 19.72
N VAL A 703 -10.21 13.52 20.27
CA VAL A 703 -11.48 12.89 19.88
C VAL A 703 -12.65 13.76 20.34
N VAL A 704 -13.54 14.08 19.41
CA VAL A 704 -14.68 14.95 19.66
C VAL A 704 -15.89 14.13 20.14
N GLN A 705 -16.38 14.41 21.35
CA GLN A 705 -17.63 13.87 21.87
C GLN A 705 -18.77 14.83 21.63
N HIS A 706 -19.79 14.38 20.90
CA HIS A 706 -21.02 15.14 20.70
C HIS A 706 -22.07 14.79 21.78
N PRO A 707 -22.88 15.77 22.25
CA PRO A 707 -23.91 15.51 23.22
C PRO A 707 -24.98 14.54 22.69
N ALA A 708 -25.26 13.46 23.40
CA ALA A 708 -26.29 12.49 23.05
C ALA A 708 -27.61 12.79 23.79
N ALA A 709 -28.74 12.56 23.13
CA ALA A 709 -30.08 12.65 23.70
C ALA A 709 -30.56 11.30 24.23
N SER A 710 -29.97 10.18 23.84
CA SER A 710 -30.26 8.83 24.32
C SER A 710 -29.00 8.08 24.77
N PRO A 711 -29.15 7.00 25.56
CA PRO A 711 -27.99 6.26 26.09
C PRO A 711 -27.08 5.66 25.03
N ASP A 712 -27.61 5.26 23.89
CA ASP A 712 -26.82 4.67 22.76
C ASP A 712 -26.42 5.73 21.71
N GLY A 713 -26.88 6.98 21.87
CA GLY A 713 -26.64 8.08 20.94
C GLY A 713 -27.56 8.06 19.72
N GLU A 714 -27.34 8.99 18.84
CA GLU A 714 -28.10 9.22 17.61
C GLU A 714 -27.16 9.41 16.41
N LEU A 715 -27.72 9.24 15.21
CA LEU A 715 -27.22 9.86 14.01
C LEU A 715 -28.04 11.13 13.74
N GLU A 716 -27.43 12.29 13.90
CA GLU A 716 -28.05 13.58 13.59
C GLU A 716 -27.79 14.00 12.14
N VAL A 717 -28.80 14.63 11.54
CA VAL A 717 -28.72 15.19 10.17
C VAL A 717 -28.97 16.70 10.26
N HIS A 718 -27.97 17.49 9.90
CA HIS A 718 -28.02 18.95 9.94
C HIS A 718 -27.94 19.57 8.57
N LEU A 719 -28.58 20.73 8.37
CA LEU A 719 -28.58 21.46 7.12
C LEU A 719 -27.36 22.40 7.03
N GLY A 720 -26.63 22.33 5.94
CA GLY A 720 -25.49 23.20 5.60
C GLY A 720 -24.19 22.83 6.32
N SER A 721 -24.21 22.75 7.64
CA SER A 721 -23.04 22.42 8.47
C SER A 721 -23.45 21.63 9.70
N CYS A 722 -22.49 21.07 10.44
CA CYS A 722 -22.76 20.30 11.67
C CYS A 722 -23.32 21.14 12.84
N THR A 723 -23.29 22.45 12.71
CA THR A 723 -23.92 23.42 13.62
C THR A 723 -25.21 24.03 13.03
N GLY A 724 -25.61 23.58 11.84
CA GLY A 724 -26.82 24.06 11.16
C GLY A 724 -28.11 23.54 11.79
N THR A 725 -29.25 23.84 11.13
CA THR A 725 -30.55 23.40 11.58
C THR A 725 -30.64 21.86 11.60
N LEU A 726 -31.03 21.30 12.73
CA LEU A 726 -31.29 19.86 12.86
C LEU A 726 -32.54 19.49 12.06
N LEU A 727 -32.39 18.64 11.07
CA LEU A 727 -33.47 18.14 10.19
C LEU A 727 -34.04 16.82 10.68
N ALA A 728 -33.19 15.92 11.19
CA ALA A 728 -33.57 14.63 11.69
C ALA A 728 -32.59 14.12 12.76
N SER A 729 -33.11 13.31 13.69
CA SER A 729 -32.32 12.58 14.67
C SER A 729 -32.77 11.12 14.67
N LEU A 730 -31.84 10.22 14.33
CA LEU A 730 -32.10 8.79 14.17
C LEU A 730 -31.47 8.05 15.33
N ARG A 731 -32.29 7.51 16.25
CA ARG A 731 -31.79 6.75 17.41
C ARG A 731 -30.98 5.54 16.97
N LEU A 732 -29.83 5.34 17.59
CA LEU A 732 -29.04 4.13 17.40
C LEU A 732 -29.66 2.96 18.17
N PRO A 733 -29.66 1.74 17.59
CA PRO A 733 -30.11 0.54 18.30
C PRO A 733 -29.22 0.26 19.51
N ALA A 734 -29.83 -0.19 20.62
CA ALA A 734 -29.11 -0.58 21.83
C ALA A 734 -28.10 -1.72 21.58
N GLY A 735 -27.01 -1.72 22.32
CA GLY A 735 -26.01 -2.78 22.34
C GLY A 735 -24.65 -2.38 21.78
N SER A 736 -23.67 -3.30 21.92
CA SER A 736 -22.29 -3.10 21.49
C SER A 736 -21.84 -4.06 20.39
N ALA A 737 -22.68 -4.99 19.94
CA ALA A 737 -22.32 -5.98 18.95
C ALA A 737 -22.05 -5.33 17.58
N THR A 738 -21.00 -5.81 16.93
CA THR A 738 -20.63 -5.45 15.55
C THR A 738 -21.74 -5.89 14.58
N GLN A 739 -22.30 -4.94 13.84
CA GLN A 739 -23.41 -5.20 12.89
C GLN A 739 -23.61 -4.05 11.90
N THR A 740 -24.27 -4.34 10.79
CA THR A 740 -24.81 -3.31 9.90
C THR A 740 -26.11 -2.72 10.48
N LEU A 741 -26.34 -1.44 10.21
CA LEU A 741 -27.50 -0.68 10.66
C LEU A 741 -28.21 -0.07 9.44
N ALA A 742 -29.52 -0.17 9.39
CA ALA A 742 -30.36 0.55 8.44
C ALA A 742 -31.18 1.62 9.19
N LEU A 743 -30.77 2.87 9.05
CA LEU A 743 -31.40 4.00 9.74
C LEU A 743 -32.24 4.80 8.73
N ARG A 744 -33.41 5.26 9.15
CA ARG A 744 -34.28 6.08 8.28
C ARG A 744 -35.08 7.09 9.09
N ALA A 745 -35.28 8.27 8.50
CA ALA A 745 -36.11 9.31 9.07
C ALA A 745 -36.79 10.15 7.99
N PRO A 746 -38.02 10.67 8.25
CA PRO A 746 -38.61 11.69 7.41
C PRO A 746 -37.78 12.97 7.48
N LEU A 747 -37.64 13.66 6.34
CA LEU A 747 -37.06 14.99 6.28
C LEU A 747 -38.13 16.07 6.13
N PRO A 748 -38.02 17.22 6.81
CA PRO A 748 -38.87 18.35 6.56
C PRO A 748 -38.71 18.86 5.13
N ALA A 749 -39.78 19.39 4.55
CA ALA A 749 -39.72 19.97 3.22
C ALA A 749 -38.65 21.08 3.17
N SER A 750 -37.66 20.87 2.33
CA SER A 750 -36.54 21.79 2.09
C SER A 750 -36.38 21.97 0.58
N THR A 751 -35.78 23.06 0.15
CA THR A 751 -35.59 23.38 -1.27
C THR A 751 -34.16 23.75 -1.60
N GLY A 752 -33.79 23.60 -2.85
CA GLY A 752 -32.49 23.99 -3.37
C GLY A 752 -31.40 22.95 -3.19
N VAL A 753 -30.17 23.36 -3.38
CA VAL A 753 -28.96 22.52 -3.27
C VAL A 753 -28.15 22.99 -2.06
N GLN A 754 -27.97 22.13 -1.08
CA GLN A 754 -27.25 22.44 0.14
C GLN A 754 -26.48 21.19 0.63
N ASP A 755 -25.47 21.39 1.44
CA ASP A 755 -24.79 20.29 2.12
C ASP A 755 -25.63 19.75 3.27
N LEU A 756 -25.46 18.48 3.60
CA LEU A 756 -26.00 17.88 4.82
C LEU A 756 -24.83 17.36 5.66
N CYS A 757 -24.80 17.74 6.94
CA CYS A 757 -23.88 17.12 7.88
C CYS A 757 -24.58 15.98 8.60
N LEU A 758 -23.93 14.81 8.62
CA LEU A 758 -24.34 13.61 9.35
C LEU A 758 -23.30 13.35 10.45
N ARG A 759 -23.71 13.35 11.72
CA ARG A 759 -22.78 13.07 12.82
C ARG A 759 -23.38 12.10 13.83
N PHE A 760 -22.53 11.21 14.36
CA PHE A 760 -22.91 10.34 15.46
C PHE A 760 -22.65 11.02 16.79
N THR A 761 -23.58 10.82 17.75
CA THR A 761 -23.47 11.31 19.14
C THR A 761 -23.18 10.17 20.12
N ALA A 762 -22.89 8.95 19.63
CA ALA A 762 -22.53 7.80 20.44
C ALA A 762 -21.29 8.07 21.32
N ASP A 763 -21.18 7.34 22.43
CA ASP A 763 -20.03 7.44 23.35
C ASP A 763 -18.71 7.15 22.62
N ILE A 764 -17.76 8.07 22.71
CA ILE A 764 -16.43 7.95 22.12
C ILE A 764 -15.60 6.79 22.70
N HIS A 765 -15.97 6.24 23.85
CA HIS A 765 -15.34 5.06 24.44
C HIS A 765 -16.07 3.77 24.06
N GLY A 766 -17.22 3.88 23.40
CA GLY A 766 -18.01 2.77 22.87
C GLY A 766 -17.55 2.26 21.52
N PRO A 767 -18.37 1.44 20.85
CA PRO A 767 -18.11 0.99 19.48
C PRO A 767 -17.97 2.16 18.51
N LEU A 768 -17.19 1.94 17.43
CA LEU A 768 -17.10 2.89 16.34
C LEU A 768 -18.39 2.84 15.50
N HIS A 769 -18.79 3.98 14.95
CA HIS A 769 -19.88 4.07 13.99
C HIS A 769 -19.37 4.61 12.65
N ALA A 770 -19.87 4.04 11.56
CA ALA A 770 -19.49 4.39 10.21
C ALA A 770 -20.70 4.45 9.29
N ILE A 771 -20.60 5.25 8.23
CA ILE A 771 -21.62 5.32 7.16
C ILE A 771 -21.10 4.55 5.95
N ASP A 772 -21.93 3.64 5.41
CA ASP A 772 -21.69 2.97 4.14
C ASP A 772 -22.30 3.78 2.98
N ALA A 773 -23.58 4.13 3.08
CA ALA A 773 -24.25 4.94 2.09
C ALA A 773 -25.34 5.82 2.69
N VAL A 774 -25.59 6.97 2.05
CA VAL A 774 -26.67 7.88 2.37
C VAL A 774 -27.54 8.05 1.13
N ARG A 775 -28.84 7.79 1.27
CA ARG A 775 -29.83 7.95 0.20
C ARG A 775 -30.90 8.97 0.57
N LEU A 776 -31.12 9.94 -0.32
CA LEU A 776 -32.25 10.86 -0.26
C LEU A 776 -33.39 10.25 -1.08
N VAL A 777 -34.58 10.13 -0.46
CA VAL A 777 -35.74 9.48 -1.08
C VAL A 777 -36.79 10.54 -1.40
N PRO A 778 -37.24 10.64 -2.65
CA PRO A 778 -38.33 11.54 -3.03
C PRO A 778 -39.61 11.28 -2.25
N ALA A 779 -40.28 12.36 -1.85
CA ALA A 779 -41.61 12.26 -1.27
C ALA A 779 -42.57 11.56 -2.22
N PRO A 780 -43.53 10.71 -1.74
CA PRO A 780 -44.53 10.14 -2.58
C PRO A 780 -45.28 11.25 -3.32
N GLN A 781 -45.32 11.20 -4.64
CA GLN A 781 -46.17 12.14 -5.42
C GLN A 781 -47.60 11.87 -5.03
N GLY A 782 -48.23 12.83 -4.36
CA GLY A 782 -49.64 12.75 -4.03
C GLY A 782 -50.42 12.48 -5.32
N LYS A 783 -51.34 11.49 -5.30
CA LYS A 783 -52.32 11.31 -6.36
C LYS A 783 -52.99 12.66 -6.56
N THR A 784 -52.74 13.34 -7.68
CA THR A 784 -53.59 14.47 -8.13
C THR A 784 -55.00 14.01 -8.14
N GLN A 785 -55.83 14.43 -7.20
CA GLN A 785 -57.28 14.29 -7.31
C GLN A 785 -57.66 14.97 -8.62
N PRO A 786 -58.44 14.31 -9.53
CA PRO A 786 -58.97 14.98 -10.69
C PRO A 786 -59.88 16.10 -10.16
N LEU A 787 -59.65 17.32 -10.65
CA LEU A 787 -60.53 18.47 -10.40
C LEU A 787 -61.96 18.06 -10.77
N PRO A 788 -62.97 18.33 -9.90
CA PRO A 788 -64.34 18.05 -10.22
C PRO A 788 -64.73 18.91 -11.47
N LEU A 789 -65.22 18.24 -12.49
CA LEU A 789 -65.79 18.91 -13.67
C LEU A 789 -66.94 19.83 -13.20
N PRO A 790 -67.07 21.06 -13.72
CA PRO A 790 -68.17 21.93 -13.37
C PRO A 790 -69.43 21.29 -13.86
N ALA A 791 -70.46 21.19 -13.00
CA ALA A 791 -71.79 20.73 -13.35
C ALA A 791 -72.39 21.59 -14.47
N SER A 792 -72.60 20.97 -15.60
CA SER A 792 -73.39 21.57 -16.69
C SER A 792 -74.87 21.79 -16.25
N SER A 793 -75.23 23.04 -16.08
CA SER A 793 -76.62 23.42 -15.95
C SER A 793 -77.37 23.18 -17.28
N LEU A 794 -78.19 22.14 -17.30
CA LEU A 794 -79.24 22.02 -18.31
C LEU A 794 -80.41 22.93 -17.92
N ARG A 795 -80.67 23.88 -18.76
CA ARG A 795 -81.99 24.31 -19.13
C ARG A 795 -82.10 24.50 -20.66
#